data_b0459f51657d87391b4a4085972d8887
#
_entry.id   b0459f51657d87391b4a4085972d8887
#
_cell.length_a   1.000
_cell.length_b   1.000
_cell.length_c   1.000
_cell.angle_alpha   90.00
_cell.angle_beta   90.00
_cell.angle_gamma   90.00
#
_symmetry.space_group_name_H-M   'P 1'
#
loop_
_entity.id
_entity.type
_entity.pdbx_description
1 polymer ?
#
loop_
_entity_poly.entity_id
_entity_poly.type
_entity_poly.pdbx_seq_one_letter_code
_entity_poly.pdbx_strand_id
1 'polypeptide(L)'
;MTDSINANVVVSMPSQLFTMARSFKAVANGKIYIGKIDTDPVNPENQIQVYVENEDGSHVPVSQPIIINAAGYPVYNGQIAKFVTVQGHSMAVYDAYGAQQFNFPNVLKYDPDQFKLLIGGTDGSKYIGFGASTVYDAIRKTPQYYGAKADGLTSDSDAINAAALAAFNNGGGEIFYPPGVYLIDSPIILYTGVHHKGSGKRATFLYVKKGSNTDVFKTHGFGVVENLSDAPYGFSIKDMTIDGNYLDLQRDTNSWRTCDTVNNDYGTAIKIFGSMYHIDVEINNVAEHALYSEGYGSFHDNQEHASEVRITGRISGREGVVFRGPGDINLDYIVFGLCGLPPYSARLTATSQQSLLYPGESCHGIVLDNQSPYTGHVDINYIHVYAVYYGYGFKTLGVNRFNARHVCVDNSLGGYWFTNGAHGVVAIAEARACGRMPDNYTGDSISPLRDMLLDNGKIWTLNINIKAQRYSPSIDDDGYQIAISGNNNVVTINQIGQLQSDNAPIKASLLSVTGDNNNVTFTSKRIKGNLCYLSGGGNNIRGSCDNLFSGSALIRDAVNSTTICFANSVDITAKGLSSDCTGFNSIGTCASENIRLITSGANGYNRFLGDRMAALNRTCTWTIMATVGNSINGKSTDDYIEWNMPNPTGSESNEVDIEHNFLYAPTPNQIAVLGFRQPAGSAEGATLSPIEIIGTPSESSFRIRYHWSGPLSSGSAPIVMFRIR
;
A
#
# COMPACT_ATOMS: atom_id res chain seq x y z
N MET A 1 38.43 3.53 -51.85
CA MET A 1 37.19 4.24 -52.23
C MET A 1 37.62 5.64 -52.63
N THR A 2 37.50 5.99 -53.91
CA THR A 2 37.70 7.38 -54.36
C THR A 2 36.62 8.20 -53.77
N ASP A 3 36.96 9.19 -52.90
CA ASP A 3 36.01 10.17 -52.42
C ASP A 3 35.30 10.81 -53.61
N SER A 4 34.00 10.58 -53.72
CA SER A 4 33.20 11.21 -54.75
C SER A 4 33.13 12.71 -54.43
N ILE A 5 33.79 13.50 -55.25
CA ILE A 5 33.75 14.98 -55.15
C ILE A 5 32.32 15.42 -55.40
N ASN A 6 31.69 16.00 -54.41
CA ASN A 6 30.31 16.51 -54.51
C ASN A 6 30.33 17.94 -55.08
N ALA A 7 30.57 18.07 -56.39
CA ALA A 7 30.58 19.35 -57.08
C ALA A 7 29.21 19.56 -57.74
N ASN A 8 28.31 20.27 -57.07
CA ASN A 8 26.92 20.40 -57.48
C ASN A 8 26.42 21.88 -57.55
N VAL A 9 27.31 22.86 -57.48
CA VAL A 9 26.94 24.24 -57.71
C VAL A 9 27.21 24.54 -59.19
N VAL A 10 26.16 24.83 -59.95
CA VAL A 10 26.23 25.00 -61.37
C VAL A 10 26.92 26.33 -61.72
N VAL A 11 27.98 26.29 -62.50
CA VAL A 11 28.63 27.41 -63.12
C VAL A 11 27.96 27.73 -64.46
N SER A 12 27.75 26.69 -65.27
CA SER A 12 27.06 26.86 -66.57
C SER A 12 26.42 25.54 -67.01
N MET A 13 25.22 25.62 -67.58
CA MET A 13 24.54 24.50 -68.22
C MET A 13 25.00 24.34 -69.67
N PRO A 14 24.97 23.16 -70.27
CA PRO A 14 25.31 22.96 -71.70
C PRO A 14 24.49 23.79 -72.62
N SER A 15 23.25 24.12 -72.26
CA SER A 15 22.41 25.03 -73.13
C SER A 15 22.54 26.50 -72.84
N GLN A 16 23.43 26.90 -71.93
CA GLN A 16 23.60 28.29 -71.52
C GLN A 16 24.47 29.04 -72.51
N LEU A 17 23.85 29.96 -73.26
CA LEU A 17 24.52 30.84 -74.15
C LEU A 17 24.99 32.14 -73.45
N PHE A 18 26.28 32.46 -73.53
CA PHE A 18 26.81 33.71 -73.01
C PHE A 18 26.77 34.76 -74.11
N THR A 19 26.09 35.87 -73.84
CA THR A 19 25.96 37.03 -74.81
C THR A 19 26.69 38.22 -74.26
N MET A 20 27.04 39.13 -75.17
CA MET A 20 27.64 40.42 -74.83
C MET A 20 26.69 41.30 -74.02
N ALA A 21 27.17 41.92 -72.94
CA ALA A 21 26.35 42.73 -72.04
C ALA A 21 25.51 43.83 -72.67
N ARG A 22 25.95 44.36 -73.81
CA ARG A 22 25.29 45.47 -74.53
C ARG A 22 24.75 45.07 -75.89
N SER A 23 24.80 43.82 -76.27
CA SER A 23 24.27 43.32 -77.52
C SER A 23 23.85 41.86 -77.42
N PHE A 24 22.93 41.41 -78.31
CA PHE A 24 22.51 40.00 -78.32
C PHE A 24 23.48 39.08 -79.08
N LYS A 25 24.74 39.57 -79.35
CA LYS A 25 25.75 38.72 -79.97
C LYS A 25 26.40 37.80 -78.93
N ALA A 26 26.75 36.58 -79.34
CA ALA A 26 27.49 35.65 -78.53
C ALA A 26 28.85 36.22 -78.06
N VAL A 27 29.26 35.88 -76.83
CA VAL A 27 30.62 36.14 -76.34
C VAL A 27 31.54 35.08 -76.99
N ALA A 28 31.75 35.23 -78.27
CA ALA A 28 32.55 34.31 -79.09
C ALA A 28 34.01 34.29 -78.63
N ASN A 29 34.59 33.11 -78.41
CA ASN A 29 35.97 32.90 -77.95
C ASN A 29 36.33 33.63 -76.66
N GLY A 30 35.32 33.87 -75.79
CA GLY A 30 35.45 34.50 -74.49
C GLY A 30 36.00 33.57 -73.44
N LYS A 31 36.09 34.05 -72.19
CA LYS A 31 36.67 33.40 -71.07
C LYS A 31 35.77 33.60 -69.86
N ILE A 32 35.58 32.52 -69.04
CA ILE A 32 34.91 32.58 -67.75
C ILE A 32 35.93 32.28 -66.67
N TYR A 33 35.99 33.13 -65.65
CA TYR A 33 36.79 32.93 -64.42
C TYR A 33 35.87 32.74 -63.27
N ILE A 34 36.23 31.77 -62.39
CA ILE A 34 35.46 31.35 -61.19
C ILE A 34 36.37 31.49 -59.99
N GLY A 35 35.91 32.25 -58.99
CA GLY A 35 36.66 32.50 -57.76
C GLY A 35 35.84 32.32 -56.48
N LYS A 36 36.48 32.58 -55.37
CA LYS A 36 35.80 32.65 -54.07
C LYS A 36 34.75 33.73 -54.05
N ILE A 37 33.63 33.55 -53.38
CA ILE A 37 32.57 34.53 -53.21
C ILE A 37 33.18 35.91 -52.81
N ASP A 38 32.65 36.97 -53.34
CA ASP A 38 33.02 38.38 -53.09
C ASP A 38 34.51 38.69 -53.35
N THR A 39 35.14 37.91 -54.21
CA THR A 39 36.54 38.20 -54.69
C THR A 39 36.59 38.35 -56.21
N ASP A 40 37.65 38.97 -56.72
CA ASP A 40 37.92 39.01 -58.16
C ASP A 40 38.41 37.63 -58.64
N PRO A 41 37.64 36.92 -59.49
CA PRO A 41 37.99 35.55 -59.92
C PRO A 41 39.10 35.54 -60.98
N VAL A 42 39.53 36.73 -61.56
CA VAL A 42 40.65 36.79 -62.48
C VAL A 42 41.97 36.60 -61.78
N ASN A 43 42.07 37.00 -60.51
CA ASN A 43 43.24 36.79 -59.71
C ASN A 43 43.39 35.26 -59.37
N PRO A 44 44.51 34.62 -59.76
CA PRO A 44 44.73 33.19 -59.54
C PRO A 44 44.61 32.76 -58.11
N GLU A 45 44.92 33.59 -57.09
CA GLU A 45 44.83 33.30 -55.69
C GLU A 45 43.36 33.17 -55.20
N ASN A 46 42.43 33.76 -55.94
CA ASN A 46 41.03 33.73 -55.67
C ASN A 46 40.28 32.58 -56.37
N GLN A 47 40.95 32.00 -57.40
CA GLN A 47 40.30 30.92 -58.14
C GLN A 47 40.03 29.72 -57.37
N ILE A 48 38.86 29.07 -57.59
CA ILE A 48 38.45 27.81 -57.00
C ILE A 48 38.43 26.68 -58.04
N GLN A 49 38.53 25.44 -57.64
CA GLN A 49 38.47 24.31 -58.55
C GLN A 49 37.11 24.22 -59.23
N VAL A 50 37.11 24.20 -60.57
CA VAL A 50 35.93 23.94 -61.41
C VAL A 50 36.01 22.55 -61.96
N TYR A 51 34.86 21.93 -62.15
CA TYR A 51 34.74 20.57 -62.67
C TYR A 51 33.78 20.56 -63.89
N VAL A 52 34.06 19.70 -64.86
CA VAL A 52 33.05 19.24 -65.79
C VAL A 52 32.30 18.05 -65.18
N GLU A 53 30.98 18.11 -65.23
CA GLU A 53 30.10 17.01 -64.85
C GLU A 53 29.79 16.23 -66.17
N ASN A 54 30.14 14.92 -66.14
CA ASN A 54 29.82 14.01 -67.22
C ASN A 54 28.39 13.44 -67.06
N GLU A 55 27.85 12.80 -68.10
CA GLU A 55 26.50 12.25 -68.14
C GLU A 55 26.34 11.14 -67.08
N ASP A 56 27.38 10.43 -66.66
CA ASP A 56 27.40 9.44 -65.63
C ASP A 56 27.47 10.02 -64.20
N GLY A 57 27.48 11.35 -64.07
CA GLY A 57 27.62 12.06 -62.79
C GLY A 57 29.06 12.17 -62.29
N SER A 58 30.05 11.67 -63.03
CA SER A 58 31.45 11.84 -62.65
C SER A 58 31.95 13.28 -62.91
N HIS A 59 32.93 13.70 -62.10
CA HIS A 59 33.47 15.08 -62.14
C HIS A 59 34.94 15.06 -62.58
N VAL A 60 35.25 15.84 -63.60
CA VAL A 60 36.62 16.00 -64.10
C VAL A 60 37.10 17.39 -63.74
N PRO A 61 38.21 17.56 -63.01
CA PRO A 61 38.74 18.88 -62.68
C PRO A 61 39.22 19.58 -63.94
N VAL A 62 38.90 20.90 -64.03
CA VAL A 62 39.23 21.75 -65.22
C VAL A 62 40.09 22.96 -64.78
N SER A 63 41.13 23.27 -65.54
CA SER A 63 41.88 24.47 -65.31
C SER A 63 41.12 25.71 -65.80
N GLN A 64 41.35 26.83 -65.16
CA GLN A 64 40.76 28.11 -65.56
C GLN A 64 41.70 28.90 -66.47
N PRO A 65 41.18 29.77 -67.33
CA PRO A 65 39.77 30.11 -67.53
C PRO A 65 39.00 29.05 -68.33
N ILE A 66 37.68 28.94 -68.11
CA ILE A 66 36.79 28.16 -68.96
C ILE A 66 36.63 28.90 -70.28
N ILE A 67 36.81 28.22 -71.40
CA ILE A 67 36.73 28.79 -72.73
C ILE A 67 35.32 28.79 -73.28
N ILE A 68 34.87 29.87 -73.86
CA ILE A 68 33.61 30.00 -74.59
C ILE A 68 33.93 29.81 -76.09
N ASN A 69 33.23 28.96 -76.79
CA ASN A 69 33.43 28.72 -78.22
C ASN A 69 32.92 29.89 -79.08
N ALA A 70 33.14 29.80 -80.39
CA ALA A 70 32.68 30.84 -81.33
C ALA A 70 31.15 31.03 -81.37
N ALA A 71 30.38 30.04 -80.95
CA ALA A 71 28.92 30.08 -80.83
C ALA A 71 28.44 30.65 -79.49
N GLY A 72 29.34 30.93 -78.51
CA GLY A 72 28.98 31.50 -77.21
C GLY A 72 28.70 30.50 -76.11
N TYR A 73 29.05 29.23 -76.30
CA TYR A 73 28.86 28.18 -75.28
C TYR A 73 30.17 27.82 -74.56
N PRO A 74 30.15 27.60 -73.24
CA PRO A 74 31.31 27.09 -72.53
C PRO A 74 31.67 25.69 -72.98
N VAL A 75 32.97 25.44 -73.24
CA VAL A 75 33.44 24.15 -73.74
C VAL A 75 34.63 23.60 -72.96
N TYR A 76 34.70 22.28 -72.96
CA TYR A 76 35.84 21.50 -72.46
C TYR A 76 36.29 20.57 -73.59
N ASN A 77 37.59 20.64 -73.95
CA ASN A 77 38.16 19.94 -75.10
C ASN A 77 37.36 20.07 -76.38
N GLY A 78 36.82 21.30 -76.65
CA GLY A 78 36.06 21.63 -77.84
C GLY A 78 34.59 21.19 -77.84
N GLN A 79 34.12 20.43 -76.79
CA GLN A 79 32.75 20.04 -76.64
C GLN A 79 32.04 20.94 -75.63
N ILE A 80 30.77 21.23 -75.90
CA ILE A 80 29.90 21.94 -74.94
C ILE A 80 29.70 21.03 -73.65
N ALA A 81 30.00 21.61 -72.50
CA ALA A 81 29.98 20.88 -71.25
C ALA A 81 29.23 21.61 -70.15
N LYS A 82 28.78 20.87 -69.15
CA LYS A 82 28.25 21.39 -67.88
C LYS A 82 29.42 21.61 -66.92
N PHE A 83 29.52 22.81 -66.37
CA PHE A 83 30.57 23.18 -65.42
C PHE A 83 29.95 23.36 -64.02
N VAL A 84 30.61 22.83 -63.02
CA VAL A 84 30.16 22.82 -61.62
C VAL A 84 31.30 23.10 -60.63
N THR A 85 30.95 23.59 -59.46
CA THR A 85 31.87 23.76 -58.31
C THR A 85 31.32 23.09 -57.06
N VAL A 86 32.16 22.91 -56.06
CA VAL A 86 31.76 22.34 -54.74
C VAL A 86 31.11 23.38 -53.81
N GLN A 87 31.24 24.67 -54.12
CA GLN A 87 30.78 25.78 -53.26
C GLN A 87 30.26 26.92 -54.07
N GLY A 88 29.54 27.86 -53.45
CA GLY A 88 29.20 29.14 -54.08
C GLY A 88 30.46 29.90 -54.58
N HIS A 89 30.30 30.67 -55.60
CA HIS A 89 31.46 31.31 -56.32
C HIS A 89 31.17 32.71 -56.83
N SER A 90 32.23 33.44 -57.10
CA SER A 90 32.18 34.59 -57.96
C SER A 90 32.46 34.17 -59.42
N MET A 91 31.87 34.85 -60.35
CA MET A 91 32.04 34.60 -61.81
C MET A 91 32.32 35.91 -62.59
N ALA A 92 33.32 35.90 -63.37
CA ALA A 92 33.58 36.99 -64.34
C ALA A 92 33.66 36.41 -65.74
N VAL A 93 32.98 37.09 -66.72
CA VAL A 93 32.95 36.71 -68.11
C VAL A 93 33.59 37.79 -68.92
N TYR A 94 34.57 37.41 -69.75
CA TYR A 94 35.34 38.28 -70.60
C TYR A 94 35.15 37.87 -72.08
N ASP A 95 35.15 38.84 -72.98
CA ASP A 95 35.16 38.58 -74.42
C ASP A 95 36.57 38.18 -74.93
N ALA A 96 36.69 37.91 -76.24
CA ALA A 96 37.96 37.55 -76.87
C ALA A 96 39.01 38.67 -76.84
N TYR A 97 38.58 39.90 -76.61
CA TYR A 97 39.46 41.10 -76.58
C TYR A 97 39.84 41.48 -75.14
N GLY A 98 39.41 40.72 -74.16
CA GLY A 98 39.71 40.99 -72.76
C GLY A 98 38.79 42.00 -72.07
N ALA A 99 37.68 42.39 -72.70
CA ALA A 99 36.73 43.31 -72.11
C ALA A 99 35.72 42.48 -71.24
N GLN A 100 35.54 42.91 -69.98
CA GLN A 100 34.60 42.26 -69.02
C GLN A 100 33.16 42.50 -69.49
N GLN A 101 32.43 41.44 -69.68
CA GLN A 101 31.05 41.46 -70.11
C GLN A 101 30.10 41.34 -68.92
N PHE A 102 30.41 40.43 -67.94
CA PHE A 102 29.64 40.24 -66.73
C PHE A 102 30.57 40.01 -65.55
N ASN A 103 30.12 40.44 -64.40
CA ASN A 103 30.71 40.11 -63.10
C ASN A 103 29.61 39.82 -62.09
N PHE A 104 29.62 38.60 -61.54
CA PHE A 104 28.74 38.14 -60.51
C PHE A 104 29.58 37.83 -59.26
N PRO A 105 29.60 38.71 -58.22
CA PRO A 105 30.49 38.56 -57.10
C PRO A 105 30.04 37.36 -56.21
N ASN A 106 28.76 36.95 -56.29
CA ASN A 106 28.23 35.93 -55.46
C ASN A 106 27.17 35.08 -56.21
N VAL A 107 27.56 33.87 -56.58
CA VAL A 107 26.66 32.84 -57.08
C VAL A 107 26.55 31.77 -55.97
N LEU A 108 25.43 31.81 -55.20
CA LEU A 108 25.20 30.93 -54.07
C LEU A 108 24.99 29.50 -54.52
N LYS A 109 25.48 28.59 -53.71
CA LYS A 109 25.18 27.19 -53.85
C LYS A 109 23.69 26.96 -53.61
N TYR A 110 22.98 26.51 -54.61
CA TYR A 110 21.59 26.06 -54.51
C TYR A 110 21.52 24.62 -55.00
N ASP A 111 21.37 23.71 -54.03
CA ASP A 111 21.23 22.29 -54.32
C ASP A 111 20.09 21.71 -53.51
N PRO A 112 18.92 21.47 -54.12
CA PRO A 112 17.77 20.85 -53.43
C PRO A 112 18.06 19.42 -52.99
N ASP A 113 18.95 18.69 -53.66
CA ASP A 113 19.27 17.33 -53.27
C ASP A 113 20.17 17.25 -52.03
N GLN A 114 21.01 18.28 -51.81
CA GLN A 114 21.78 18.38 -50.56
C GLN A 114 20.91 18.58 -49.34
N PHE A 115 19.83 19.35 -49.45
CA PHE A 115 18.87 19.45 -48.34
C PHE A 115 18.18 18.09 -48.05
N LYS A 116 17.85 17.36 -49.12
CA LYS A 116 17.31 16.00 -48.98
C LYS A 116 18.29 15.04 -48.35
N LEU A 117 19.56 15.08 -48.74
CA LEU A 117 20.63 14.26 -48.13
C LEU A 117 20.88 14.67 -46.68
N LEU A 118 20.83 15.96 -46.35
CA LEU A 118 21.00 16.46 -44.98
C LEU A 118 19.87 15.98 -44.06
N ILE A 119 18.62 16.07 -44.52
CA ILE A 119 17.48 15.59 -43.75
C ILE A 119 17.46 14.06 -43.67
N GLY A 120 17.85 13.36 -44.73
CA GLY A 120 17.93 11.89 -44.77
C GLY A 120 19.14 11.30 -44.06
N GLY A 121 20.10 12.11 -43.63
CA GLY A 121 21.28 11.70 -42.88
C GLY A 121 20.99 11.48 -41.38
N THR A 122 21.97 10.94 -40.66
CA THR A 122 21.90 10.65 -39.22
C THR A 122 21.59 11.88 -38.37
N ASP A 123 21.96 13.07 -38.84
CA ASP A 123 21.72 14.34 -38.14
C ASP A 123 20.51 15.14 -38.71
N GLY A 124 19.75 14.55 -39.62
CA GLY A 124 18.64 15.22 -40.32
C GLY A 124 17.57 15.78 -39.39
N SER A 125 17.29 15.09 -38.29
CA SER A 125 16.34 15.51 -37.25
C SER A 125 16.69 16.83 -36.54
N LYS A 126 17.97 17.23 -36.57
CA LYS A 126 18.45 18.54 -36.02
C LYS A 126 18.01 19.73 -36.85
N TYR A 127 17.68 19.52 -38.13
CA TYR A 127 17.29 20.57 -39.08
C TYR A 127 15.77 20.69 -39.24
N ILE A 128 15.00 19.82 -38.60
CA ILE A 128 13.54 19.87 -38.64
C ILE A 128 13.04 20.53 -37.35
N GLY A 129 12.40 21.69 -37.49
CA GLY A 129 11.82 22.41 -36.37
C GLY A 129 10.62 21.67 -35.75
N PHE A 130 10.51 21.71 -34.44
CA PHE A 130 9.40 21.19 -33.67
C PHE A 130 9.03 22.20 -32.56
N GLY A 131 8.10 23.10 -32.85
CA GLY A 131 7.80 24.21 -31.94
C GLY A 131 9.00 25.13 -31.73
N ALA A 132 9.42 25.35 -30.49
CA ALA A 132 10.60 26.13 -30.13
C ALA A 132 11.92 25.32 -30.13
N SER A 133 11.90 24.06 -30.57
CA SER A 133 13.00 23.11 -30.52
C SER A 133 13.14 22.38 -31.85
N THR A 134 13.78 21.23 -31.88
CA THR A 134 13.94 20.38 -33.06
C THR A 134 13.35 18.98 -32.85
N VAL A 135 13.11 18.27 -33.96
CA VAL A 135 12.73 16.84 -33.90
C VAL A 135 13.82 16.02 -33.16
N TYR A 136 15.10 16.37 -33.34
CA TYR A 136 16.21 15.77 -32.63
C TYR A 136 16.03 15.88 -31.12
N ASP A 137 15.67 17.05 -30.60
CA ASP A 137 15.47 17.24 -29.16
C ASP A 137 14.26 16.46 -28.62
N ALA A 138 13.25 16.27 -29.46
CA ALA A 138 12.09 15.49 -29.11
C ALA A 138 12.38 13.97 -29.05
N ILE A 139 13.06 13.42 -30.05
CA ILE A 139 13.31 11.98 -30.16
C ILE A 139 14.43 11.50 -29.23
N ARG A 140 15.42 12.32 -28.90
CA ARG A 140 16.49 11.96 -27.95
C ARG A 140 15.98 11.73 -26.52
N LYS A 141 14.75 12.09 -26.24
CA LYS A 141 14.07 11.79 -24.96
C LYS A 141 13.50 10.37 -24.91
N THR A 142 13.71 9.55 -25.93
CA THR A 142 13.21 8.18 -25.99
C THR A 142 14.36 7.16 -25.90
N PRO A 143 14.16 6.02 -25.26
CA PRO A 143 15.15 4.93 -25.25
C PRO A 143 15.51 4.43 -26.66
N GLN A 144 14.58 4.52 -27.64
CA GLN A 144 14.79 4.11 -29.03
C GLN A 144 15.92 4.91 -29.69
N TYR A 145 16.07 6.17 -29.35
CA TYR A 145 17.20 6.98 -29.86
C TYR A 145 18.54 6.38 -29.44
N TYR A 146 18.60 5.73 -28.27
CA TYR A 146 19.79 5.07 -27.74
C TYR A 146 19.88 3.59 -28.14
N GLY A 147 18.98 3.11 -28.98
CA GLY A 147 19.05 1.77 -29.56
C GLY A 147 18.04 0.76 -29.00
N ALA A 148 17.17 1.14 -28.09
CA ALA A 148 16.12 0.26 -27.58
C ALA A 148 15.20 -0.21 -28.70
N LYS A 149 14.84 -1.51 -28.67
CA LYS A 149 13.96 -2.14 -29.66
C LYS A 149 12.51 -2.22 -29.21
N ALA A 150 12.29 -2.37 -27.93
CA ALA A 150 10.97 -2.57 -27.33
C ALA A 150 10.17 -3.72 -27.98
N ASP A 151 10.87 -4.77 -28.43
CA ASP A 151 10.32 -5.94 -29.14
C ASP A 151 10.05 -7.14 -28.22
N GLY A 152 10.40 -7.03 -26.93
CA GLY A 152 10.29 -8.10 -25.93
C GLY A 152 11.31 -9.24 -26.10
N LEU A 153 12.28 -9.10 -27.01
CA LEU A 153 13.27 -10.13 -27.34
C LEU A 153 14.71 -9.62 -27.12
N THR A 154 14.97 -8.40 -27.51
CA THR A 154 16.27 -7.74 -27.38
C THR A 154 16.37 -7.02 -26.05
N SER A 155 17.49 -7.13 -25.32
CA SER A 155 17.69 -6.35 -24.10
C SER A 155 17.72 -4.86 -24.38
N ASP A 156 16.95 -4.10 -23.63
CA ASP A 156 16.82 -2.64 -23.76
C ASP A 156 17.48 -1.89 -22.59
N SER A 157 17.99 -2.60 -21.58
CA SER A 157 18.51 -1.99 -20.34
C SER A 157 19.61 -0.97 -20.58
N ASP A 158 20.58 -1.29 -21.43
CA ASP A 158 21.71 -0.39 -21.74
C ASP A 158 21.23 0.88 -22.45
N ALA A 159 20.33 0.74 -23.41
CA ALA A 159 19.75 1.88 -24.14
C ALA A 159 18.93 2.80 -23.20
N ILE A 160 18.16 2.22 -22.29
CA ILE A 160 17.41 2.97 -21.30
C ILE A 160 18.36 3.68 -20.33
N ASN A 161 19.40 3.02 -19.86
CA ASN A 161 20.39 3.61 -18.97
C ASN A 161 21.20 4.72 -19.67
N ALA A 162 21.50 4.56 -20.94
CA ALA A 162 22.13 5.63 -21.73
C ALA A 162 21.22 6.86 -21.85
N ALA A 163 19.91 6.66 -22.06
CA ALA A 163 18.93 7.75 -22.07
C ALA A 163 18.85 8.44 -20.71
N ALA A 164 18.82 7.66 -19.61
CA ALA A 164 18.73 8.17 -18.25
C ALA A 164 19.97 9.00 -17.87
N LEU A 165 21.16 8.48 -18.17
CA LEU A 165 22.43 9.18 -17.93
C LEU A 165 22.53 10.46 -18.76
N ALA A 166 22.10 10.42 -20.04
CA ALA A 166 22.09 11.60 -20.89
C ALA A 166 21.11 12.68 -20.38
N ALA A 167 19.93 12.28 -19.91
CA ALA A 167 18.99 13.20 -19.29
C ALA A 167 19.59 13.83 -18.02
N PHE A 168 20.18 13.03 -17.15
CA PHE A 168 20.83 13.50 -15.92
C PHE A 168 21.96 14.50 -16.22
N ASN A 169 22.86 14.18 -17.16
CA ASN A 169 23.97 15.04 -17.57
C ASN A 169 23.52 16.38 -18.19
N ASN A 170 22.30 16.44 -18.70
CA ASN A 170 21.68 17.65 -19.23
C ASN A 170 20.84 18.43 -18.18
N GLY A 171 21.00 18.10 -16.90
CA GLY A 171 20.29 18.78 -15.80
C GLY A 171 18.92 18.20 -15.47
N GLY A 172 18.62 16.99 -15.91
CA GLY A 172 17.35 16.30 -15.71
C GLY A 172 16.43 16.32 -16.94
N GLY A 173 15.22 15.83 -16.76
CA GLY A 173 14.17 15.85 -17.78
C GLY A 173 13.42 14.54 -17.94
N GLU A 174 12.45 14.53 -18.86
CA GLU A 174 11.59 13.38 -19.12
C GLU A 174 12.23 12.44 -20.16
N ILE A 175 12.18 11.14 -19.86
CA ILE A 175 12.42 10.05 -20.80
C ILE A 175 11.06 9.42 -21.11
N PHE A 176 10.66 9.54 -22.36
CA PHE A 176 9.39 9.00 -22.82
C PHE A 176 9.58 7.61 -23.45
N TYR A 177 8.79 6.66 -22.99
CA TYR A 177 8.77 5.28 -23.49
C TYR A 177 7.57 5.09 -24.41
N PRO A 178 7.75 5.05 -25.73
CA PRO A 178 6.71 4.65 -26.66
C PRO A 178 6.09 3.28 -26.33
N PRO A 179 4.88 2.96 -26.86
CA PRO A 179 4.29 1.64 -26.69
C PRO A 179 5.22 0.53 -27.14
N GLY A 180 5.32 -0.54 -26.35
CA GLY A 180 6.15 -1.69 -26.63
C GLY A 180 6.51 -2.49 -25.41
N VAL A 181 7.27 -3.56 -25.60
CA VAL A 181 7.76 -4.45 -24.54
C VAL A 181 9.27 -4.31 -24.44
N TYR A 182 9.73 -3.60 -23.44
CA TYR A 182 11.15 -3.40 -23.14
C TYR A 182 11.66 -4.54 -22.29
N LEU A 183 12.63 -5.31 -22.81
CA LEU A 183 13.23 -6.42 -22.11
C LEU A 183 14.34 -5.95 -21.17
N ILE A 184 14.23 -6.24 -19.87
CA ILE A 184 15.13 -5.76 -18.83
C ILE A 184 15.98 -6.92 -18.31
N ASP A 185 17.31 -6.81 -18.40
CA ASP A 185 18.27 -7.79 -17.89
C ASP A 185 19.33 -7.22 -16.94
N SER A 186 19.31 -5.92 -16.74
CA SER A 186 20.09 -5.19 -15.73
C SER A 186 19.28 -4.01 -15.21
N PRO A 187 19.57 -3.50 -13.99
CA PRO A 187 18.76 -2.44 -13.39
C PRO A 187 18.79 -1.15 -14.22
N ILE A 188 17.64 -0.51 -14.35
CA ILE A 188 17.50 0.86 -14.84
C ILE A 188 17.83 1.79 -13.67
N ILE A 189 18.81 2.67 -13.87
CA ILE A 189 19.30 3.57 -12.83
C ILE A 189 18.49 4.85 -12.77
N LEU A 190 17.96 5.15 -11.60
CA LEU A 190 17.23 6.37 -11.31
C LEU A 190 18.19 7.47 -10.86
N TYR A 191 18.12 8.61 -11.51
CA TYR A 191 18.94 9.79 -11.21
C TYR A 191 18.06 10.97 -10.77
N THR A 192 18.67 11.91 -10.04
CA THR A 192 18.04 13.18 -9.66
C THR A 192 17.46 13.92 -10.86
N GLY A 193 16.20 14.35 -10.75
CA GLY A 193 15.52 15.13 -11.77
C GLY A 193 15.21 14.39 -13.06
N VAL A 194 15.37 13.07 -13.13
CA VAL A 194 15.04 12.26 -14.30
C VAL A 194 13.68 11.60 -14.13
N HIS A 195 12.80 11.81 -15.12
CA HIS A 195 11.42 11.34 -15.08
C HIS A 195 11.19 10.27 -16.15
N HIS A 196 10.89 9.06 -15.74
CA HIS A 196 10.56 7.94 -16.62
C HIS A 196 9.04 7.90 -16.85
N LYS A 197 8.60 8.06 -18.10
CA LYS A 197 7.20 8.11 -18.44
C LYS A 197 6.86 7.20 -19.61
N GLY A 198 5.97 6.26 -19.39
CA GLY A 198 5.40 5.40 -20.43
C GLY A 198 4.28 6.06 -21.21
N SER A 199 3.81 5.37 -22.25
CA SER A 199 2.65 5.77 -23.05
C SER A 199 1.30 5.40 -22.39
N GLY A 200 1.36 4.73 -21.25
CA GLY A 200 0.21 4.29 -20.48
C GLY A 200 0.43 2.89 -19.88
N LYS A 201 -0.24 2.62 -18.76
CA LYS A 201 -0.31 1.27 -18.20
C LYS A 201 -0.87 0.33 -19.27
N ARG A 202 -0.27 -0.84 -19.46
CA ARG A 202 -0.61 -1.84 -20.48
C ARG A 202 -0.36 -1.41 -21.95
N ALA A 203 0.32 -0.30 -22.17
CA ALA A 203 0.83 0.10 -23.48
C ALA A 203 2.37 0.05 -23.50
N THR A 204 3.00 0.49 -22.41
CA THR A 204 4.44 0.36 -22.20
C THR A 204 4.69 -0.68 -21.14
N PHE A 205 5.42 -1.74 -21.49
CA PHE A 205 5.79 -2.84 -20.59
C PHE A 205 7.29 -2.89 -20.40
N LEU A 206 7.73 -2.96 -19.15
CA LEU A 206 9.07 -3.35 -18.76
C LEU A 206 9.00 -4.80 -18.28
N TYR A 207 9.62 -5.70 -19.01
CA TYR A 207 9.52 -7.14 -18.78
C TYR A 207 10.88 -7.72 -18.42
N VAL A 208 11.01 -8.34 -17.25
CA VAL A 208 12.30 -8.90 -16.82
C VAL A 208 12.65 -10.11 -17.65
N LYS A 209 13.86 -10.10 -18.19
CA LYS A 209 14.40 -11.22 -18.95
C LYS A 209 14.58 -12.44 -18.06
N LYS A 210 14.14 -13.58 -18.55
CA LYS A 210 14.26 -14.85 -17.85
C LYS A 210 15.71 -15.14 -17.45
N GLY A 211 15.91 -15.41 -16.16
CA GLY A 211 17.21 -15.78 -15.61
C GLY A 211 18.21 -14.63 -15.39
N SER A 212 17.81 -13.39 -15.61
CA SER A 212 18.68 -12.22 -15.39
C SER A 212 18.92 -11.88 -13.92
N ASN A 213 18.00 -12.29 -13.03
CA ASN A 213 18.11 -12.01 -11.58
C ASN A 213 18.38 -10.54 -11.29
N THR A 214 17.49 -9.65 -11.72
CA THR A 214 17.68 -8.21 -11.63
C THR A 214 16.50 -7.50 -10.98
N ASP A 215 16.77 -6.38 -10.32
CA ASP A 215 15.75 -5.36 -10.03
C ASP A 215 15.40 -4.64 -11.34
N VAL A 216 14.23 -4.01 -11.45
CA VAL A 216 13.87 -3.28 -12.68
C VAL A 216 14.35 -1.82 -12.59
N PHE A 217 13.93 -1.09 -11.57
CA PHE A 217 14.43 0.24 -11.28
C PHE A 217 15.22 0.25 -9.97
N LYS A 218 16.35 0.94 -9.98
CA LYS A 218 17.20 1.09 -8.80
C LYS A 218 17.79 2.50 -8.75
N THR A 219 17.74 3.17 -7.61
CA THR A 219 18.38 4.49 -7.47
C THR A 219 19.90 4.39 -7.62
N HIS A 220 20.48 5.42 -8.22
CA HIS A 220 21.93 5.56 -8.29
C HIS A 220 22.54 5.54 -6.87
N GLY A 221 23.58 4.76 -6.69
CA GLY A 221 24.25 4.63 -5.40
C GLY A 221 23.51 3.82 -4.33
N PHE A 222 22.40 3.12 -4.66
CA PHE A 222 21.69 2.26 -3.70
C PHE A 222 22.65 1.24 -3.06
N GLY A 223 22.68 1.21 -1.72
CA GLY A 223 23.56 0.35 -0.93
C GLY A 223 25.00 0.86 -0.80
N VAL A 224 25.30 2.05 -1.33
CA VAL A 224 26.61 2.71 -1.24
C VAL A 224 26.48 4.08 -0.60
N VAL A 225 25.43 4.82 -0.95
CA VAL A 225 25.12 6.13 -0.36
C VAL A 225 24.52 5.94 1.03
N GLU A 226 25.05 6.64 2.01
CA GLU A 226 24.66 6.50 3.42
C GLU A 226 23.70 7.60 3.91
N ASN A 227 23.58 8.71 3.16
CA ASN A 227 22.74 9.85 3.55
C ASN A 227 21.79 10.24 2.42
N LEU A 228 20.56 10.61 2.77
CA LEU A 228 19.58 11.12 1.82
C LEU A 228 20.02 12.38 1.09
N SER A 229 20.88 13.20 1.71
CA SER A 229 21.46 14.38 1.07
C SER A 229 22.25 14.07 -0.21
N ASP A 230 22.80 12.87 -0.29
CA ASP A 230 23.63 12.41 -1.42
C ASP A 230 22.86 11.49 -2.37
N ALA A 231 21.64 11.13 -2.01
CA ALA A 231 20.78 10.23 -2.75
C ALA A 231 19.99 10.93 -3.86
N PRO A 232 19.56 10.23 -4.89
CA PRO A 232 18.68 10.81 -5.91
C PRO A 232 17.36 11.34 -5.34
N TYR A 233 16.93 12.47 -5.88
CA TYR A 233 15.67 13.12 -5.50
C TYR A 233 14.97 13.74 -6.70
N GLY A 234 13.66 14.04 -6.56
CA GLY A 234 12.90 14.74 -7.60
C GLY A 234 12.76 13.95 -8.90
N PHE A 235 12.62 12.62 -8.82
CA PHE A 235 12.43 11.75 -10.00
C PHE A 235 11.02 11.13 -10.03
N SER A 236 10.65 10.58 -11.17
CA SER A 236 9.36 9.88 -11.26
C SER A 236 9.37 8.66 -12.18
N ILE A 237 8.45 7.73 -11.91
CA ILE A 237 8.17 6.56 -12.75
C ILE A 237 6.66 6.49 -12.94
N LYS A 238 6.19 6.69 -14.18
CA LYS A 238 4.75 6.84 -14.44
C LYS A 238 4.31 6.15 -15.73
N ASP A 239 3.01 5.85 -15.77
CA ASP A 239 2.29 5.44 -16.98
C ASP A 239 2.88 4.22 -17.69
N MET A 240 3.31 3.20 -16.91
CA MET A 240 3.85 1.96 -17.45
C MET A 240 3.48 0.75 -16.60
N THR A 241 3.61 -0.43 -17.18
CA THR A 241 3.49 -1.71 -16.49
C THR A 241 4.86 -2.36 -16.34
N ILE A 242 5.17 -2.79 -15.14
CA ILE A 242 6.38 -3.55 -14.82
C ILE A 242 5.97 -4.99 -14.54
N ASP A 243 6.58 -5.94 -15.23
CA ASP A 243 6.37 -7.37 -15.02
C ASP A 243 7.72 -8.05 -14.71
N GLY A 244 7.84 -8.56 -13.50
CA GLY A 244 9.04 -9.24 -13.02
C GLY A 244 9.25 -10.63 -13.58
N ASN A 245 8.31 -11.14 -14.38
CA ASN A 245 8.37 -12.48 -15.01
C ASN A 245 8.53 -13.63 -14.00
N TYR A 246 8.09 -13.44 -12.77
CA TYR A 246 8.28 -14.39 -11.69
C TYR A 246 7.50 -15.68 -11.87
N LEU A 247 6.28 -15.61 -12.43
CA LEU A 247 5.43 -16.78 -12.65
C LEU A 247 5.65 -17.48 -13.98
N ASP A 248 6.16 -16.82 -15.02
CA ASP A 248 6.47 -17.45 -16.30
C ASP A 248 7.65 -18.44 -16.21
N LEU A 249 8.39 -18.39 -15.13
CA LEU A 249 9.34 -19.45 -14.76
C LEU A 249 8.65 -20.81 -14.48
N GLN A 250 7.32 -20.86 -14.50
CA GLN A 250 6.52 -22.11 -14.33
C GLN A 250 6.81 -23.18 -15.37
N ARG A 251 7.29 -22.81 -16.55
CA ARG A 251 7.47 -23.74 -17.68
C ARG A 251 8.84 -24.39 -17.74
N ASP A 252 9.78 -23.93 -16.92
CA ASP A 252 11.15 -24.44 -16.93
C ASP A 252 11.65 -24.66 -15.49
N THR A 253 11.56 -25.90 -15.06
CA THR A 253 11.93 -26.32 -13.70
C THR A 253 13.42 -26.14 -13.38
N ASN A 254 14.27 -25.93 -14.39
CA ASN A 254 15.72 -25.82 -14.21
C ASN A 254 16.23 -24.39 -14.12
N SER A 255 15.41 -23.40 -14.42
CA SER A 255 15.80 -21.98 -14.43
C SER A 255 15.08 -21.14 -13.39
N TRP A 256 14.37 -21.81 -12.49
CA TRP A 256 13.74 -21.14 -11.40
C TRP A 256 14.78 -20.64 -10.41
N ARG A 257 14.65 -19.36 -10.08
CA ARG A 257 15.44 -18.78 -9.03
C ARG A 257 14.92 -19.31 -7.71
N THR A 258 15.71 -20.11 -7.06
CA THR A 258 15.46 -20.47 -5.69
C THR A 258 15.60 -19.19 -4.85
N CYS A 259 14.55 -18.80 -4.17
CA CYS A 259 14.64 -17.85 -3.07
C CYS A 259 15.44 -18.44 -1.89
N ASP A 260 16.27 -19.43 -2.15
CA ASP A 260 16.95 -20.27 -1.15
C ASP A 260 18.12 -19.60 -0.48
N THR A 261 18.51 -18.44 -0.94
CA THR A 261 19.62 -17.76 -0.29
C THR A 261 19.09 -16.48 0.37
N VAL A 262 19.17 -16.47 1.65
CA VAL A 262 18.88 -15.38 2.59
C VAL A 262 19.52 -14.02 2.20
N ASN A 263 20.30 -13.99 1.13
CA ASN A 263 21.07 -12.84 0.65
C ASN A 263 20.78 -12.44 -0.81
N ASN A 264 19.72 -12.89 -1.42
CA ASN A 264 19.40 -12.46 -2.79
C ASN A 264 18.58 -11.18 -2.77
N ASP A 265 19.27 -10.05 -2.84
CA ASP A 265 18.72 -8.72 -2.95
C ASP A 265 18.15 -8.36 -4.34
N TYR A 266 17.63 -9.31 -5.11
CA TYR A 266 17.21 -9.09 -6.49
C TYR A 266 15.75 -9.46 -6.72
N GLY A 267 15.13 -8.84 -7.71
CA GLY A 267 13.79 -9.16 -8.17
C GLY A 267 12.74 -8.20 -7.64
N THR A 268 13.16 -7.06 -7.16
CA THR A 268 12.30 -5.94 -6.79
C THR A 268 11.99 -5.08 -8.02
N ALA A 269 10.72 -4.72 -8.22
CA ALA A 269 10.38 -3.87 -9.36
C ALA A 269 10.96 -2.45 -9.21
N ILE A 270 10.82 -1.85 -8.04
CA ILE A 270 11.34 -0.49 -7.79
C ILE A 270 12.05 -0.48 -6.44
N LYS A 271 13.36 -0.23 -6.47
CA LYS A 271 14.24 -0.22 -5.29
C LYS A 271 14.85 1.16 -5.09
N ILE A 272 14.45 1.85 -4.03
CA ILE A 272 14.73 3.26 -3.81
C ILE A 272 15.51 3.48 -2.53
N PHE A 273 16.60 4.24 -2.64
CA PHE A 273 17.17 5.05 -1.58
C PHE A 273 17.17 6.49 -2.09
N GLY A 274 16.21 7.31 -1.67
CA GLY A 274 16.01 8.63 -2.24
C GLY A 274 14.75 9.32 -1.70
N SER A 275 14.48 10.53 -2.18
CA SER A 275 13.36 11.35 -1.69
C SER A 275 12.65 12.10 -2.82
N MET A 276 11.50 12.72 -2.52
CA MET A 276 10.74 13.56 -3.45
C MET A 276 10.40 12.85 -4.77
N TYR A 277 10.12 11.57 -4.72
CA TYR A 277 9.78 10.79 -5.91
C TYR A 277 8.27 10.68 -6.12
N HIS A 278 7.89 10.48 -7.38
CA HIS A 278 6.50 10.21 -7.72
C HIS A 278 6.39 8.91 -8.54
N ILE A 279 5.65 7.94 -8.02
CA ILE A 279 5.43 6.64 -8.65
C ILE A 279 3.95 6.49 -9.00
N ASP A 280 3.64 6.17 -10.26
CA ASP A 280 2.29 5.80 -10.71
C ASP A 280 2.37 4.70 -11.78
N VAL A 281 2.34 3.44 -11.35
CA VAL A 281 2.61 2.27 -12.20
C VAL A 281 1.69 1.09 -11.89
N GLU A 282 1.63 0.15 -12.84
CA GLU A 282 1.13 -1.20 -12.61
C GLU A 282 2.32 -2.15 -12.46
N ILE A 283 2.33 -3.00 -11.40
CA ILE A 283 3.43 -3.92 -11.12
C ILE A 283 2.89 -5.34 -10.96
N ASN A 284 3.43 -6.29 -11.71
CA ASN A 284 3.01 -7.67 -11.68
C ASN A 284 4.20 -8.65 -11.58
N ASN A 285 3.96 -9.81 -10.99
CA ASN A 285 4.84 -10.98 -11.05
C ASN A 285 6.29 -10.72 -10.62
N VAL A 286 6.50 -10.07 -9.50
CA VAL A 286 7.86 -9.78 -8.99
C VAL A 286 8.35 -10.86 -8.04
N ALA A 287 9.64 -11.18 -8.10
CA ALA A 287 10.21 -12.24 -7.28
C ALA A 287 10.37 -11.81 -5.81
N GLU A 288 10.58 -10.53 -5.55
CA GLU A 288 10.66 -9.98 -4.20
C GLU A 288 9.54 -8.94 -3.96
N HIS A 289 9.83 -7.66 -4.07
CA HIS A 289 8.90 -6.59 -3.74
C HIS A 289 8.42 -5.84 -4.99
N ALA A 290 7.19 -5.34 -4.96
CA ALA A 290 6.77 -4.35 -5.94
C ALA A 290 7.48 -3.01 -5.72
N LEU A 291 7.58 -2.59 -4.46
CA LEU A 291 8.33 -1.41 -4.06
C LEU A 291 9.11 -1.70 -2.77
N TYR A 292 10.40 -1.38 -2.80
CA TYR A 292 11.24 -1.30 -1.62
C TYR A 292 11.84 0.09 -1.55
N SER A 293 11.45 0.88 -0.57
CA SER A 293 11.96 2.22 -0.36
C SER A 293 12.57 2.34 1.03
N GLU A 294 13.75 2.90 1.08
CA GLU A 294 14.42 3.24 2.33
C GLU A 294 15.03 4.65 2.25
N GLY A 295 15.24 5.24 3.40
CA GLY A 295 15.87 6.55 3.48
C GLY A 295 16.20 6.89 4.94
N TYR A 296 17.46 7.18 5.18
CA TYR A 296 17.97 7.56 6.50
C TYR A 296 19.08 8.60 6.35
N GLY A 297 19.48 9.20 7.45
CA GLY A 297 20.46 10.27 7.42
C GLY A 297 19.86 11.67 7.26
N SER A 298 20.67 12.64 6.91
CA SER A 298 20.25 14.04 6.74
C SER A 298 19.52 14.23 5.42
N PHE A 299 18.46 15.04 5.42
CA PHE A 299 17.76 15.45 4.20
C PHE A 299 18.58 16.46 3.38
N HIS A 300 18.29 16.54 2.10
CA HIS A 300 18.79 17.62 1.23
C HIS A 300 18.22 18.96 1.74
N ASP A 301 19.06 19.97 1.86
CA ASP A 301 18.80 21.31 2.40
C ASP A 301 17.31 21.73 2.45
N ASN A 302 16.71 21.69 3.65
CA ASN A 302 15.40 22.26 4.00
C ASN A 302 14.20 21.84 3.11
N GLN A 303 14.28 20.75 2.37
CA GLN A 303 13.20 20.30 1.49
C GLN A 303 12.56 19.03 2.01
N GLU A 304 11.72 19.18 3.00
CA GLU A 304 10.75 18.18 3.41
C GLU A 304 9.60 18.18 2.39
N HIS A 305 9.77 17.52 1.24
CA HIS A 305 8.70 17.36 0.28
C HIS A 305 8.25 15.92 0.21
N ALA A 306 6.94 15.73 0.29
CA ALA A 306 6.33 14.43 0.28
C ALA A 306 6.60 13.68 -1.04
N SER A 307 7.02 12.43 -0.90
CA SER A 307 6.98 11.48 -2.01
C SER A 307 5.55 10.98 -2.21
N GLU A 308 5.16 10.67 -3.43
CA GLU A 308 3.82 10.18 -3.76
C GLU A 308 3.88 8.82 -4.45
N VAL A 309 3.03 7.88 -3.99
CA VAL A 309 3.01 6.51 -4.50
C VAL A 309 1.61 6.07 -4.88
N ARG A 310 1.47 5.64 -6.14
CA ARG A 310 0.27 4.99 -6.70
C ARG A 310 0.68 3.70 -7.39
N ILE A 311 0.34 2.57 -6.80
CA ILE A 311 0.68 1.24 -7.32
C ILE A 311 -0.57 0.39 -7.44
N THR A 312 -0.77 -0.20 -8.60
CA THR A 312 -1.74 -1.27 -8.80
C THR A 312 -1.00 -2.52 -9.27
N GLY A 313 -1.47 -3.70 -8.85
CA GLY A 313 -0.84 -4.91 -9.34
C GLY A 313 -1.06 -6.14 -8.46
N ARG A 314 -0.25 -7.15 -8.71
CA ARG A 314 -0.38 -8.44 -8.03
C ARG A 314 0.87 -9.28 -8.16
N ILE A 315 1.01 -10.19 -7.21
CA ILE A 315 2.03 -11.25 -7.17
C ILE A 315 3.42 -10.70 -6.86
N SER A 316 3.77 -10.92 -5.61
CA SER A 316 5.14 -10.80 -5.12
C SER A 316 5.54 -12.08 -4.39
N GLY A 317 6.80 -12.46 -4.53
CA GLY A 317 7.35 -13.61 -3.81
C GLY A 317 7.57 -13.32 -2.33
N ARG A 318 7.73 -12.04 -1.99
CA ARG A 318 7.83 -11.52 -0.61
C ARG A 318 6.72 -10.50 -0.34
N GLU A 319 7.01 -9.49 0.48
CA GLU A 319 6.11 -8.39 0.74
C GLU A 319 5.80 -7.62 -0.55
N GLY A 320 4.57 -7.13 -0.67
CA GLY A 320 4.20 -6.31 -1.82
C GLY A 320 4.92 -4.96 -1.83
N VAL A 321 4.77 -4.21 -0.75
CA VAL A 321 5.41 -2.90 -0.57
C VAL A 321 6.12 -2.84 0.77
N VAL A 322 7.39 -2.49 0.76
CA VAL A 322 8.19 -2.21 1.95
C VAL A 322 8.65 -0.78 1.91
N PHE A 323 8.25 -0.01 2.90
CA PHE A 323 8.62 1.38 3.04
C PHE A 323 9.35 1.61 4.37
N ARG A 324 10.64 1.94 4.30
CA ARG A 324 11.55 2.21 5.43
C ARG A 324 12.05 3.64 5.47
N GLY A 325 11.33 4.53 4.86
CA GLY A 325 11.70 5.92 4.69
C GLY A 325 11.87 6.32 3.21
N PRO A 326 12.11 7.59 2.91
CA PRO A 326 12.19 8.71 3.85
C PRO A 326 10.83 9.06 4.46
N GLY A 327 10.82 9.92 5.46
CA GLY A 327 9.60 10.50 5.99
C GLY A 327 8.83 11.35 4.98
N ASP A 328 7.64 11.83 5.36
CA ASP A 328 6.76 12.65 4.53
C ASP A 328 6.39 11.99 3.18
N ILE A 329 5.73 10.84 3.28
CA ILE A 329 5.22 10.12 2.12
C ILE A 329 3.69 10.15 2.08
N ASN A 330 3.15 10.34 0.88
CA ASN A 330 1.76 10.14 0.57
C ASN A 330 1.57 8.84 -0.22
N LEU A 331 1.01 7.82 0.43
CA LEU A 331 0.56 6.58 -0.21
C LEU A 331 -0.87 6.80 -0.73
N ASP A 332 -0.98 7.44 -1.90
CA ASP A 332 -2.26 7.92 -2.40
C ASP A 332 -3.19 6.77 -2.81
N TYR A 333 -2.67 5.80 -3.58
CA TYR A 333 -3.50 4.68 -4.04
C TYR A 333 -2.67 3.41 -4.23
N ILE A 334 -2.86 2.43 -3.36
CA ILE A 334 -2.20 1.14 -3.50
C ILE A 334 -3.25 0.02 -3.52
N VAL A 335 -3.30 -0.74 -4.62
CA VAL A 335 -4.07 -1.98 -4.72
C VAL A 335 -3.12 -3.08 -5.13
N PHE A 336 -2.75 -3.94 -4.19
CA PHE A 336 -1.78 -5.00 -4.43
C PHE A 336 -2.17 -6.29 -3.70
N GLY A 337 -1.87 -7.43 -4.30
CA GLY A 337 -2.23 -8.70 -3.67
C GLY A 337 -1.40 -9.89 -4.12
N LEU A 338 -1.76 -11.05 -3.60
CA LEU A 338 -1.01 -12.30 -3.80
C LEU A 338 0.44 -12.18 -3.33
N CYS A 339 0.64 -11.60 -2.14
CA CYS A 339 1.95 -11.42 -1.54
C CYS A 339 2.41 -12.70 -0.85
N GLY A 340 3.72 -12.98 -0.91
CA GLY A 340 4.31 -14.20 -0.41
C GLY A 340 3.93 -15.43 -1.22
N LEU A 341 3.55 -15.28 -2.48
CA LEU A 341 3.15 -16.39 -3.34
C LEU A 341 4.38 -17.13 -3.86
N PRO A 342 4.61 -18.40 -3.44
CA PRO A 342 5.71 -19.19 -3.97
C PRO A 342 5.46 -19.53 -5.43
N PRO A 343 6.50 -19.80 -6.23
CA PRO A 343 6.38 -20.22 -7.61
C PRO A 343 5.55 -21.50 -7.75
N TYR A 344 4.90 -21.64 -8.88
CA TYR A 344 4.01 -22.77 -9.15
C TYR A 344 4.69 -24.13 -9.03
N SER A 345 5.92 -24.27 -9.55
CA SER A 345 6.72 -25.50 -9.46
C SER A 345 6.99 -25.91 -8.02
N ALA A 346 7.33 -24.97 -7.18
CA ALA A 346 7.55 -25.19 -5.76
C ALA A 346 6.26 -25.59 -5.02
N ARG A 347 5.11 -25.02 -5.40
CA ARG A 347 3.79 -25.38 -4.83
C ARG A 347 3.37 -26.81 -5.16
N LEU A 348 3.78 -27.36 -6.30
CA LEU A 348 3.45 -28.73 -6.72
C LEU A 348 4.28 -29.81 -5.99
N THR A 349 5.46 -29.47 -5.51
CA THR A 349 6.41 -30.45 -4.93
C THR A 349 6.52 -30.38 -3.42
N ALA A 350 6.02 -29.33 -2.79
CA ALA A 350 6.19 -29.16 -1.36
C ALA A 350 5.16 -29.90 -0.52
N THR A 351 5.64 -30.57 0.49
CA THR A 351 4.81 -31.17 1.55
C THR A 351 4.33 -30.16 2.57
N SER A 352 5.00 -28.99 2.67
CA SER A 352 4.59 -27.85 3.50
C SER A 352 4.92 -26.55 2.78
N GLN A 353 3.96 -25.66 2.62
CA GLN A 353 4.18 -24.38 1.94
C GLN A 353 5.03 -23.42 2.76
N GLN A 354 5.05 -23.56 4.07
CA GLN A 354 5.85 -22.74 4.97
C GLN A 354 7.36 -22.99 4.81
N SER A 355 7.75 -24.19 4.40
CA SER A 355 9.16 -24.52 4.12
C SER A 355 9.68 -23.90 2.81
N LEU A 356 8.79 -23.41 1.96
CA LEU A 356 9.12 -22.79 0.68
C LEU A 356 9.39 -21.30 0.78
N LEU A 357 8.87 -20.69 1.83
CA LEU A 357 9.09 -19.30 2.15
C LEU A 357 10.11 -19.27 3.28
N TYR A 358 11.08 -18.47 3.15
CA TYR A 358 12.08 -18.12 4.14
C TYR A 358 11.81 -18.70 5.54
N PRO A 359 12.51 -19.75 5.98
CA PRO A 359 12.29 -20.33 7.29
C PRO A 359 12.39 -19.25 8.37
N GLY A 360 11.29 -19.00 9.08
CA GLY A 360 11.24 -18.05 10.18
C GLY A 360 10.80 -16.62 9.84
N GLU A 361 10.53 -16.29 8.57
CA GLU A 361 10.00 -14.97 8.19
C GLU A 361 8.56 -15.07 7.69
N SER A 362 7.70 -14.18 8.20
CA SER A 362 6.36 -13.98 7.66
C SER A 362 6.40 -12.93 6.56
N CYS A 363 5.78 -13.23 5.41
CA CYS A 363 5.62 -12.28 4.32
C CYS A 363 4.35 -11.46 4.53
N HIS A 364 4.48 -10.16 4.62
CA HIS A 364 3.36 -9.24 4.79
C HIS A 364 2.94 -8.62 3.45
N GLY A 365 1.76 -8.03 3.39
CA GLY A 365 1.33 -7.34 2.18
C GLY A 365 2.04 -6.00 2.01
N ILE A 366 1.80 -5.10 2.93
CA ILE A 366 2.45 -3.78 2.99
C ILE A 366 3.08 -3.60 4.36
N VAL A 367 4.34 -3.19 4.35
CA VAL A 367 5.12 -2.91 5.56
C VAL A 367 5.57 -1.45 5.54
N LEU A 368 5.17 -0.72 6.58
CA LEU A 368 5.68 0.60 6.88
C LEU A 368 6.60 0.47 8.08
N ASP A 369 7.89 0.52 7.84
CA ASP A 369 8.93 0.31 8.84
C ASP A 369 9.81 1.56 8.91
N ASN A 370 9.52 2.44 9.83
CA ASN A 370 10.30 3.64 10.04
C ASN A 370 11.41 3.39 11.07
N GLN A 371 12.46 2.74 10.63
CA GLN A 371 13.67 2.55 11.45
C GLN A 371 14.57 3.81 11.50
N SER A 372 14.22 4.82 10.71
CA SER A 372 14.95 6.08 10.71
C SER A 372 14.65 6.89 11.98
N PRO A 373 15.65 7.52 12.62
CA PRO A 373 15.43 8.49 13.68
C PRO A 373 14.68 9.75 13.19
N TYR A 374 14.57 9.93 11.88
CA TYR A 374 13.78 10.98 11.25
C TYR A 374 12.33 10.51 11.16
N THR A 375 11.54 11.00 12.08
CA THR A 375 10.14 10.72 12.29
C THR A 375 9.30 11.30 11.16
N GLY A 376 9.26 10.61 10.04
CA GLY A 376 8.47 11.04 8.91
C GLY A 376 6.98 10.89 9.14
N HIS A 377 6.23 11.65 8.41
CA HIS A 377 4.79 11.60 8.32
C HIS A 377 4.38 10.64 7.19
N VAL A 378 3.46 9.74 7.48
CA VAL A 378 2.88 8.83 6.47
C VAL A 378 1.41 9.10 6.34
N ASP A 379 1.01 9.67 5.23
CA ASP A 379 -0.39 9.85 4.86
C ASP A 379 -0.83 8.75 3.89
N ILE A 380 -1.98 8.15 4.16
CA ILE A 380 -2.59 7.13 3.31
C ILE A 380 -3.99 7.59 2.91
N ASN A 381 -4.21 7.71 1.61
CA ASN A 381 -5.55 7.97 1.12
C ASN A 381 -6.33 6.66 0.94
N TYR A 382 -5.80 5.70 0.16
CA TYR A 382 -6.44 4.41 -0.06
C TYR A 382 -5.43 3.27 -0.23
N ILE A 383 -5.57 2.23 0.59
CA ILE A 383 -4.83 0.98 0.43
C ILE A 383 -5.82 -0.18 0.42
N HIS A 384 -5.68 -1.07 -0.55
CA HIS A 384 -6.35 -2.36 -0.58
C HIS A 384 -5.32 -3.47 -0.82
N VAL A 385 -5.13 -4.30 0.19
CA VAL A 385 -4.27 -5.47 0.12
C VAL A 385 -5.12 -6.73 0.15
N TYR A 386 -4.82 -7.68 -0.73
CA TYR A 386 -5.59 -8.92 -0.79
C TYR A 386 -4.71 -10.16 -0.96
N ALA A 387 -5.16 -11.27 -0.41
CA ALA A 387 -4.51 -12.57 -0.53
C ALA A 387 -3.04 -12.58 -0.10
N VAL A 388 -2.79 -12.22 1.15
CA VAL A 388 -1.47 -12.37 1.79
C VAL A 388 -1.41 -13.73 2.47
N TYR A 389 -0.51 -14.59 2.01
CA TYR A 389 -0.55 -16.00 2.38
C TYR A 389 0.12 -16.34 3.72
N TYR A 390 1.10 -15.54 4.16
CA TYR A 390 1.94 -15.92 5.31
C TYR A 390 2.16 -14.81 6.34
N GLY A 391 1.38 -13.74 6.26
CA GLY A 391 1.53 -12.62 7.17
C GLY A 391 0.29 -11.76 7.29
N TYR A 392 0.48 -10.59 7.86
CA TYR A 392 -0.54 -9.57 7.92
C TYR A 392 -0.63 -8.82 6.58
N GLY A 393 -1.83 -8.45 6.19
CA GLY A 393 -2.00 -7.63 4.99
C GLY A 393 -1.33 -6.27 5.13
N PHE A 394 -1.42 -5.68 6.31
CA PHE A 394 -0.84 -4.36 6.58
C PHE A 394 -0.11 -4.36 7.92
N LYS A 395 1.16 -3.93 7.92
CA LYS A 395 2.00 -3.87 9.11
C LYS A 395 2.70 -2.51 9.24
N THR A 396 2.75 -1.98 10.45
CA THR A 396 3.57 -0.80 10.78
C THR A 396 4.58 -1.14 11.86
N LEU A 397 5.78 -0.58 11.74
CA LEU A 397 6.86 -0.68 12.74
C LEU A 397 7.42 0.73 12.99
N GLY A 398 7.29 1.23 14.22
CA GLY A 398 7.94 2.46 14.65
C GLY A 398 7.53 3.75 13.94
N VAL A 399 6.37 3.79 13.29
CA VAL A 399 5.89 4.98 12.57
C VAL A 399 5.36 6.00 13.57
N ASN A 400 5.98 7.18 13.62
CA ASN A 400 5.65 8.20 14.62
C ASN A 400 4.45 9.09 14.29
N ARG A 401 4.19 9.30 13.01
CA ARG A 401 3.03 10.07 12.53
C ARG A 401 2.38 9.31 11.40
N PHE A 402 1.30 8.66 11.70
CA PHE A 402 0.58 7.82 10.75
C PHE A 402 -0.87 8.32 10.66
N ASN A 403 -1.29 8.64 9.45
CA ASN A 403 -2.65 9.06 9.19
C ASN A 403 -3.20 8.33 7.98
N ALA A 404 -4.17 7.44 8.20
CA ALA A 404 -4.78 6.67 7.13
C ALA A 404 -6.26 6.97 7.03
N ARG A 405 -6.69 7.35 5.83
CA ARG A 405 -8.10 7.55 5.53
C ARG A 405 -8.83 6.22 5.35
N HIS A 406 -8.31 5.32 4.52
CA HIS A 406 -8.91 4.03 4.28
C HIS A 406 -7.86 2.95 3.98
N VAL A 407 -7.88 1.89 4.78
CA VAL A 407 -7.06 0.70 4.56
C VAL A 407 -7.96 -0.53 4.56
N CYS A 408 -7.92 -1.33 3.50
CA CYS A 408 -8.66 -2.57 3.36
C CYS A 408 -7.68 -3.74 3.25
N VAL A 409 -7.88 -4.78 4.06
CA VAL A 409 -7.19 -6.06 3.94
C VAL A 409 -8.21 -7.16 3.68
N ASP A 410 -8.00 -7.95 2.63
CA ASP A 410 -8.94 -8.94 2.16
C ASP A 410 -8.27 -10.31 1.95
N ASN A 411 -8.95 -11.39 2.33
CA ASN A 411 -8.51 -12.79 2.12
C ASN A 411 -7.07 -13.10 2.54
N SER A 412 -6.62 -12.51 3.64
CA SER A 412 -5.25 -12.62 4.14
C SER A 412 -5.19 -13.48 5.40
N LEU A 413 -4.02 -14.05 5.73
CA LEU A 413 -3.81 -14.82 6.94
C LEU A 413 -4.02 -13.96 8.19
N GLY A 414 -3.53 -12.72 8.20
CA GLY A 414 -3.81 -11.69 9.19
C GLY A 414 -4.28 -10.39 8.56
N GLY A 415 -5.03 -9.58 9.32
CA GLY A 415 -5.47 -8.27 8.87
C GLY A 415 -4.39 -7.20 9.07
N TYR A 416 -4.31 -6.68 10.28
CA TYR A 416 -3.47 -5.54 10.64
C TYR A 416 -2.52 -5.86 11.79
N TRP A 417 -1.28 -5.40 11.67
CA TRP A 417 -0.32 -5.41 12.76
C TRP A 417 0.30 -4.01 12.93
N PHE A 418 -0.16 -3.28 13.92
CA PHE A 418 0.38 -1.98 14.30
C PHE A 418 1.34 -2.15 15.48
N THR A 419 2.60 -1.77 15.34
CA THR A 419 3.60 -1.94 16.39
C THR A 419 4.36 -0.65 16.67
N ASN A 420 4.78 -0.47 17.92
CA ASN A 420 5.75 0.53 18.37
C ASN A 420 5.54 1.97 17.88
N GLY A 421 4.37 2.31 17.37
CA GLY A 421 4.05 3.66 16.90
C GLY A 421 3.63 4.57 18.06
N ALA A 422 4.15 5.79 18.08
CA ALA A 422 3.76 6.77 19.09
C ALA A 422 2.37 7.37 18.84
N HIS A 423 2.02 7.58 17.56
CA HIS A 423 0.76 8.21 17.16
C HIS A 423 0.26 7.61 15.85
N GLY A 424 -1.01 7.27 15.81
CA GLY A 424 -1.62 6.79 14.57
C GLY A 424 -3.12 7.02 14.55
N VAL A 425 -3.62 7.43 13.39
CA VAL A 425 -5.05 7.57 13.13
C VAL A 425 -5.40 6.74 11.91
N VAL A 426 -6.35 5.82 12.06
CA VAL A 426 -6.96 5.09 10.94
C VAL A 426 -8.45 5.36 10.95
N ALA A 427 -8.91 6.16 10.02
CA ALA A 427 -10.31 6.56 9.96
C ALA A 427 -11.21 5.38 9.58
N ILE A 428 -10.78 4.54 8.62
CA ILE A 428 -11.49 3.33 8.22
C ILE A 428 -10.47 2.23 7.96
N ALA A 429 -10.53 1.17 8.77
CA ALA A 429 -9.86 -0.10 8.52
C ALA A 429 -10.91 -1.17 8.22
N GLU A 430 -10.76 -1.93 7.13
CA GLU A 430 -11.63 -3.04 6.81
C GLU A 430 -10.84 -4.34 6.76
N ALA A 431 -11.15 -5.30 7.65
CA ALA A 431 -10.67 -6.66 7.58
C ALA A 431 -11.75 -7.54 6.97
N ARG A 432 -11.49 -8.07 5.76
CA ARG A 432 -12.44 -8.91 5.03
C ARG A 432 -11.88 -10.32 4.88
N ALA A 433 -12.58 -11.31 5.38
CA ALA A 433 -12.18 -12.72 5.29
C ALA A 433 -10.70 -12.97 5.70
N CYS A 434 -10.19 -12.23 6.69
CA CYS A 434 -8.88 -12.47 7.28
C CYS A 434 -8.91 -13.71 8.18
N GLY A 435 -7.73 -14.24 8.52
CA GLY A 435 -7.61 -15.49 9.27
C GLY A 435 -7.80 -16.75 8.41
N ARG A 436 -7.74 -16.63 7.09
CA ARG A 436 -7.92 -17.73 6.16
C ARG A 436 -6.59 -18.39 5.83
N MET A 437 -6.54 -19.70 5.97
CA MET A 437 -5.50 -20.52 5.36
C MET A 437 -5.72 -20.61 3.84
N PRO A 438 -4.68 -20.65 3.03
CA PRO A 438 -4.81 -20.93 1.60
C PRO A 438 -5.58 -22.22 1.33
N ASP A 439 -6.47 -22.24 0.33
CA ASP A 439 -7.38 -23.37 0.06
C ASP A 439 -6.69 -24.71 -0.17
N ASN A 440 -5.42 -24.73 -0.52
CA ASN A 440 -4.62 -25.93 -0.80
C ASN A 440 -3.55 -26.19 0.27
N TYR A 441 -3.65 -25.58 1.43
CA TYR A 441 -2.69 -25.79 2.49
C TYR A 441 -2.93 -27.12 3.18
N THR A 442 -2.02 -28.06 3.02
CA THR A 442 -2.05 -29.39 3.64
C THR A 442 -0.94 -29.60 4.68
N GLY A 443 -0.18 -28.55 4.98
CA GLY A 443 0.94 -28.59 5.89
C GLY A 443 0.60 -28.29 7.35
N ASP A 444 1.64 -28.22 8.18
CA ASP A 444 1.55 -27.99 9.62
C ASP A 444 0.69 -26.76 9.97
N SER A 445 -0.03 -26.86 11.09
CA SER A 445 -0.94 -25.83 11.58
C SER A 445 -0.23 -24.48 11.77
N ILE A 446 -0.35 -23.60 10.79
CA ILE A 446 -0.08 -22.18 11.02
C ILE A 446 -1.26 -21.65 11.82
N SER A 447 -1.02 -21.17 13.02
CA SER A 447 -2.06 -20.44 13.75
C SER A 447 -2.50 -19.26 12.93
N PRO A 448 -3.80 -19.10 12.64
CA PRO A 448 -4.29 -17.93 11.94
C PRO A 448 -3.91 -16.69 12.73
N LEU A 449 -3.44 -15.69 12.01
CA LEU A 449 -3.09 -14.40 12.57
C LEU A 449 -4.38 -13.62 12.89
N ARG A 450 -4.27 -12.61 13.71
CA ARG A 450 -5.40 -11.81 14.17
C ARG A 450 -5.92 -10.89 13.06
N ASP A 451 -7.19 -10.51 13.14
CA ASP A 451 -7.71 -9.44 12.28
C ASP A 451 -7.01 -8.10 12.56
N MET A 452 -6.72 -7.84 13.84
CA MET A 452 -5.92 -6.70 14.24
C MET A 452 -5.07 -7.01 15.46
N LEU A 453 -3.80 -6.68 15.39
CA LEU A 453 -2.86 -6.63 16.50
C LEU A 453 -2.32 -5.21 16.64
N LEU A 454 -2.66 -4.52 17.71
CA LEU A 454 -2.00 -3.30 18.15
C LEU A 454 -1.02 -3.68 19.26
N ASP A 455 0.27 -3.71 18.93
CA ASP A 455 1.33 -4.16 19.81
C ASP A 455 2.13 -3.00 20.35
N ASN A 456 2.09 -2.80 21.67
CA ASN A 456 2.71 -1.68 22.38
C ASN A 456 2.33 -0.30 21.81
N GLY A 457 1.05 -0.16 21.44
CA GLY A 457 0.52 1.08 20.87
C GLY A 457 0.47 2.21 21.89
N LYS A 458 0.73 3.44 21.42
CA LYS A 458 0.60 4.66 22.23
C LYS A 458 -0.20 5.69 21.45
N ILE A 459 -1.34 6.12 22.02
CA ILE A 459 -2.19 7.19 21.46
C ILE A 459 -2.65 6.89 20.01
N TRP A 460 -3.08 5.66 19.74
CA TRP A 460 -3.71 5.29 18.48
C TRP A 460 -5.21 5.57 18.49
N THR A 461 -5.72 6.03 17.35
CA THR A 461 -7.15 6.12 17.09
C THR A 461 -7.49 5.24 15.89
N LEU A 462 -8.17 4.13 16.15
CA LEU A 462 -8.47 3.10 15.15
C LEU A 462 -9.97 2.88 15.03
N ASN A 463 -10.48 2.85 13.81
CA ASN A 463 -11.85 2.43 13.52
C ASN A 463 -11.79 1.24 12.55
N ILE A 464 -12.12 0.05 13.06
CA ILE A 464 -12.01 -1.19 12.32
C ILE A 464 -13.37 -1.85 12.07
N ASN A 465 -13.63 -2.18 10.80
CA ASN A 465 -14.78 -2.96 10.37
C ASN A 465 -14.31 -4.37 9.98
N ILE A 466 -14.83 -5.38 10.66
CA ILE A 466 -14.52 -6.77 10.40
C ILE A 466 -15.68 -7.38 9.63
N LYS A 467 -15.42 -7.82 8.40
CA LYS A 467 -16.41 -8.39 7.51
C LYS A 467 -16.01 -9.81 7.12
N ALA A 468 -16.95 -10.73 7.18
CA ALA A 468 -16.82 -12.06 6.56
C ALA A 468 -15.58 -12.86 6.97
N GLN A 469 -15.45 -13.10 8.24
CA GLN A 469 -14.34 -13.90 8.76
C GLN A 469 -14.46 -15.38 8.40
N ARG A 470 -13.34 -15.98 8.04
CA ARG A 470 -13.19 -17.42 7.85
C ARG A 470 -12.06 -17.93 8.73
N TYR A 471 -12.36 -18.27 9.95
CA TYR A 471 -11.39 -18.96 10.79
C TYR A 471 -11.34 -20.45 10.46
N SER A 472 -10.14 -20.99 10.42
CA SER A 472 -9.94 -22.44 10.36
C SER A 472 -10.53 -23.09 11.62
N PRO A 473 -11.13 -24.28 11.51
CA PRO A 473 -11.65 -25.01 12.67
C PRO A 473 -10.60 -25.41 13.72
N SER A 474 -9.32 -25.20 13.47
CA SER A 474 -8.20 -25.58 14.35
C SER A 474 -7.67 -24.45 15.25
N ILE A 475 -8.40 -23.31 15.37
CA ILE A 475 -8.01 -22.31 16.37
C ILE A 475 -8.43 -22.81 17.73
N ASP A 476 -7.45 -23.00 18.60
CA ASP A 476 -7.69 -23.20 20.02
C ASP A 476 -8.50 -22.04 20.59
N ASP A 477 -9.37 -22.32 21.56
CA ASP A 477 -10.33 -21.37 22.14
C ASP A 477 -9.73 -20.09 22.75
N ASP A 478 -8.41 -19.95 22.79
CA ASP A 478 -7.67 -18.80 23.33
C ASP A 478 -7.26 -17.73 22.30
N GLY A 479 -7.58 -17.90 21.02
CA GLY A 479 -7.31 -16.91 19.98
C GLY A 479 -8.26 -15.71 20.03
N TYR A 480 -7.73 -14.49 20.12
CA TYR A 480 -8.50 -13.25 20.02
C TYR A 480 -8.41 -12.67 18.62
N GLN A 481 -9.55 -12.25 18.07
CA GLN A 481 -9.60 -11.60 16.75
C GLN A 481 -8.86 -10.28 16.77
N ILE A 482 -9.03 -9.53 17.85
CA ILE A 482 -8.42 -8.23 18.06
C ILE A 482 -7.63 -8.25 19.35
N ALA A 483 -6.37 -7.90 19.29
CA ALA A 483 -5.53 -7.70 20.45
C ALA A 483 -4.99 -6.27 20.48
N ILE A 484 -5.14 -5.63 21.62
CA ILE A 484 -4.65 -4.29 21.90
C ILE A 484 -3.68 -4.41 23.07
N SER A 485 -2.41 -4.08 22.86
CA SER A 485 -1.44 -3.87 23.92
C SER A 485 -0.93 -2.43 23.87
N GLY A 486 -0.61 -1.88 25.05
CA GLY A 486 -0.17 -0.49 25.19
C GLY A 486 -1.21 0.43 25.79
N ASN A 487 -0.99 1.75 25.70
CA ASN A 487 -1.70 2.70 26.56
C ASN A 487 -2.33 3.85 25.77
N ASN A 488 -3.44 4.38 26.31
CA ASN A 488 -4.15 5.58 25.83
C ASN A 488 -4.69 5.44 24.40
N ASN A 489 -5.03 4.24 23.95
CA ASN A 489 -5.55 4.01 22.61
C ASN A 489 -7.08 4.15 22.60
N VAL A 490 -7.61 4.66 21.47
CA VAL A 490 -9.04 4.74 21.19
C VAL A 490 -9.36 3.83 20.02
N VAL A 491 -10.14 2.77 20.26
CA VAL A 491 -10.41 1.76 19.23
C VAL A 491 -11.91 1.52 19.11
N THR A 492 -12.42 1.66 17.91
CA THR A 492 -13.80 1.31 17.56
C THR A 492 -13.83 0.09 16.66
N ILE A 493 -14.59 -0.91 17.06
CA ILE A 493 -14.67 -2.20 16.39
C ILE A 493 -16.11 -2.44 15.94
N ASN A 494 -16.30 -2.73 14.66
CA ASN A 494 -17.58 -3.10 14.12
C ASN A 494 -17.48 -4.43 13.37
N GLN A 495 -17.93 -5.50 14.01
CA GLN A 495 -17.95 -6.83 13.41
C GLN A 495 -19.34 -7.11 12.81
N ILE A 496 -19.41 -7.19 11.50
CA ILE A 496 -20.69 -7.28 10.75
C ILE A 496 -21.11 -8.73 10.49
N GLY A 497 -20.32 -9.73 10.86
CA GLY A 497 -20.64 -11.16 10.68
C GLY A 497 -20.13 -11.75 9.36
N GLN A 498 -20.45 -13.03 9.14
CA GLN A 498 -19.98 -13.78 7.94
C GLN A 498 -20.78 -13.44 6.70
N LEU A 499 -20.11 -13.39 5.52
CA LEU A 499 -20.75 -13.25 4.20
C LEU A 499 -21.44 -14.52 3.70
N GLN A 500 -21.22 -15.69 4.35
CA GLN A 500 -21.80 -16.96 3.93
C GLN A 500 -23.01 -17.33 4.76
N SER A 501 -23.94 -18.03 4.12
CA SER A 501 -25.23 -18.52 4.62
C SER A 501 -25.17 -19.42 5.85
N ASP A 502 -23.98 -19.74 6.33
CA ASP A 502 -23.81 -20.66 7.45
C ASP A 502 -24.06 -19.93 8.74
N ASN A 503 -25.08 -20.40 9.44
CA ASN A 503 -25.40 -20.00 10.81
C ASN A 503 -24.32 -20.41 11.83
N ALA A 504 -23.11 -20.76 11.37
CA ALA A 504 -22.03 -21.17 12.21
C ALA A 504 -21.45 -20.00 13.06
N PRO A 505 -21.15 -20.24 14.32
CA PRO A 505 -20.52 -19.25 15.18
C PRO A 505 -19.07 -19.00 14.73
N ILE A 506 -18.59 -17.79 14.96
CA ILE A 506 -17.17 -17.46 14.81
C ILE A 506 -16.44 -18.09 16.01
N LYS A 507 -15.62 -19.09 15.76
CA LYS A 507 -14.87 -19.82 16.78
C LYS A 507 -13.61 -19.05 17.18
N ALA A 508 -13.76 -17.87 17.75
CA ALA A 508 -12.67 -17.09 18.29
C ALA A 508 -13.18 -16.08 19.30
N SER A 509 -12.38 -15.76 20.30
CA SER A 509 -12.64 -14.65 21.21
C SER A 509 -12.53 -13.33 20.45
N LEU A 510 -13.32 -12.30 20.82
CA LEU A 510 -13.34 -11.06 20.08
C LEU A 510 -12.14 -10.16 20.38
N LEU A 511 -12.00 -9.77 21.65
CA LEU A 511 -11.15 -8.65 22.05
C LEU A 511 -10.24 -9.01 23.22
N SER A 512 -8.96 -8.72 23.10
CA SER A 512 -7.98 -8.71 24.19
C SER A 512 -7.44 -7.30 24.37
N VAL A 513 -7.51 -6.76 25.58
CA VAL A 513 -6.93 -5.46 25.95
C VAL A 513 -5.92 -5.68 27.08
N THR A 514 -4.66 -5.39 26.79
CA THR A 514 -3.55 -5.46 27.75
C THR A 514 -2.85 -4.12 27.78
N GLY A 515 -2.83 -3.45 28.95
CA GLY A 515 -2.29 -2.11 29.12
C GLY A 515 -3.31 -1.15 29.73
N ASP A 516 -2.98 0.13 29.74
CA ASP A 516 -3.67 1.10 30.58
C ASP A 516 -4.38 2.20 29.77
N ASN A 517 -5.52 2.69 30.33
CA ASN A 517 -6.25 3.85 29.83
C ASN A 517 -6.73 3.74 28.38
N ASN A 518 -7.01 2.54 27.89
CA ASN A 518 -7.56 2.35 26.55
C ASN A 518 -9.08 2.57 26.56
N ASN A 519 -9.60 3.22 25.54
CA ASN A 519 -11.02 3.42 25.29
C ASN A 519 -11.44 2.59 24.08
N VAL A 520 -12.19 1.52 24.32
CA VAL A 520 -12.59 0.57 23.28
C VAL A 520 -14.11 0.47 23.20
N THR A 521 -14.62 0.67 22.01
CA THR A 521 -16.05 0.46 21.71
C THR A 521 -16.19 -0.63 20.66
N PHE A 522 -17.12 -1.58 20.88
CA PHE A 522 -17.35 -2.65 19.92
C PHE A 522 -18.82 -2.98 19.67
N THR A 523 -19.09 -3.45 18.45
CA THR A 523 -20.31 -4.18 18.10
C THR A 523 -19.92 -5.50 17.48
N SER A 524 -20.58 -6.60 17.88
CA SER A 524 -20.24 -7.93 17.38
C SER A 524 -21.45 -8.81 17.22
N LYS A 525 -21.31 -9.90 16.45
CA LYS A 525 -22.34 -10.89 16.24
C LYS A 525 -21.74 -12.30 16.21
N ARG A 526 -22.46 -13.27 16.85
CA ARG A 526 -22.23 -14.70 16.69
C ARG A 526 -20.84 -15.18 17.13
N ILE A 527 -20.42 -14.74 18.30
CA ILE A 527 -19.14 -15.13 18.89
C ILE A 527 -19.26 -16.47 19.64
N LYS A 528 -18.32 -17.39 19.40
CA LYS A 528 -18.05 -18.55 20.22
C LYS A 528 -16.63 -18.41 20.78
N GLY A 529 -16.54 -17.82 21.94
CA GLY A 529 -15.32 -17.44 22.64
C GLY A 529 -15.60 -16.26 23.57
N ASN A 530 -14.59 -15.75 24.24
CA ASN A 530 -14.75 -14.62 25.14
C ASN A 530 -14.97 -13.32 24.36
N LEU A 531 -15.86 -12.44 24.84
CA LEU A 531 -16.04 -11.14 24.21
C LEU A 531 -14.88 -10.20 24.52
N CYS A 532 -14.43 -10.17 25.75
CA CYS A 532 -13.39 -9.27 26.19
C CYS A 532 -12.46 -9.92 27.19
N TYR A 533 -11.17 -9.81 26.97
CA TYR A 533 -10.12 -10.13 27.93
C TYR A 533 -9.45 -8.84 28.36
N LEU A 534 -9.29 -8.65 29.67
CA LEU A 534 -8.71 -7.44 30.25
C LEU A 534 -7.48 -7.77 31.10
N SER A 535 -6.42 -6.99 30.93
CA SER A 535 -5.24 -6.99 31.77
C SER A 535 -4.64 -5.58 31.78
N GLY A 536 -4.68 -4.90 32.92
CA GLY A 536 -4.26 -3.50 33.06
C GLY A 536 -5.34 -2.64 33.70
N GLY A 537 -5.12 -1.35 33.78
CA GLY A 537 -5.95 -0.42 34.53
C GLY A 537 -6.48 0.77 33.74
N GLY A 538 -7.55 1.40 34.25
CA GLY A 538 -8.12 2.60 33.67
C GLY A 538 -8.79 2.41 32.30
N ASN A 539 -9.01 1.19 31.85
CA ASN A 539 -9.61 0.93 30.53
C ASN A 539 -11.11 1.17 30.55
N ASN A 540 -11.63 1.77 29.49
CA ASN A 540 -13.05 2.00 29.28
C ASN A 540 -13.53 1.14 28.10
N ILE A 541 -14.30 0.10 28.39
CA ILE A 541 -14.77 -0.86 27.39
C ILE A 541 -16.28 -0.76 27.28
N ARG A 542 -16.78 -0.47 26.07
CA ARG A 542 -18.21 -0.42 25.80
C ARG A 542 -18.55 -1.27 24.60
N GLY A 543 -19.62 -2.07 24.70
CA GLY A 543 -19.92 -2.90 23.57
C GLY A 543 -21.27 -3.58 23.57
N SER A 544 -21.58 -4.20 22.43
CA SER A 544 -22.72 -5.06 22.26
C SER A 544 -22.39 -6.31 21.46
N CYS A 545 -23.05 -7.42 21.79
CA CYS A 545 -22.96 -8.67 21.05
C CYS A 545 -24.35 -9.26 20.86
N ASP A 546 -24.67 -9.65 19.62
CA ASP A 546 -25.84 -10.45 19.31
C ASP A 546 -25.42 -11.91 19.12
N ASN A 547 -26.02 -12.84 19.87
CA ASN A 547 -25.75 -14.27 19.87
C ASN A 547 -24.32 -14.66 20.33
N LEU A 548 -24.21 -14.88 21.64
CA LEU A 548 -23.02 -15.48 22.24
C LEU A 548 -23.29 -16.99 22.46
N PHE A 549 -22.39 -17.82 21.91
CA PHE A 549 -22.57 -19.26 21.88
C PHE A 549 -21.98 -19.95 23.10
N SER A 550 -22.36 -21.23 23.28
CA SER A 550 -22.00 -22.13 24.34
C SER A 550 -20.51 -22.12 24.73
N GLY A 551 -20.21 -22.08 26.03
CA GLY A 551 -18.86 -22.07 26.57
C GLY A 551 -18.16 -20.70 26.54
N SER A 552 -18.85 -19.64 26.14
CA SER A 552 -18.27 -18.28 26.02
C SER A 552 -18.42 -17.47 27.30
N ALA A 553 -17.49 -16.55 27.54
CA ALA A 553 -17.58 -15.56 28.62
C ALA A 553 -17.69 -14.12 28.03
N LEU A 554 -18.48 -13.28 28.71
CA LEU A 554 -18.59 -11.86 28.37
C LEU A 554 -17.26 -11.14 28.67
N ILE A 555 -16.71 -11.40 29.84
CA ILE A 555 -15.44 -10.84 30.28
C ILE A 555 -14.59 -11.97 30.84
N ARG A 556 -13.37 -12.08 30.35
CA ARG A 556 -12.32 -12.88 30.98
C ARG A 556 -11.24 -11.94 31.47
N ASP A 557 -10.88 -12.10 32.73
CA ASP A 557 -9.87 -11.32 33.40
C ASP A 557 -8.69 -12.22 33.73
N ALA A 558 -7.49 -11.84 33.37
CA ALA A 558 -6.31 -12.62 33.73
C ALA A 558 -5.38 -11.79 34.57
N VAL A 559 -5.01 -12.35 35.68
CA VAL A 559 -3.96 -11.80 36.52
C VAL A 559 -2.86 -12.83 36.65
N ASN A 560 -1.71 -12.48 36.08
CA ASN A 560 -0.46 -12.99 36.62
C ASN A 560 -0.23 -12.32 37.99
N SER A 561 0.49 -12.97 38.88
CA SER A 561 0.80 -12.49 40.25
C SER A 561 1.47 -11.09 40.32
N THR A 562 1.75 -10.49 39.20
CA THR A 562 2.43 -9.20 39.05
C THR A 562 1.60 -8.10 38.35
N THR A 563 0.47 -8.43 37.73
CA THR A 563 -0.35 -7.44 37.02
C THR A 563 -1.67 -7.22 37.76
N ILE A 564 -1.87 -6.00 38.21
CA ILE A 564 -3.10 -5.61 38.96
C ILE A 564 -4.00 -4.85 37.94
N CYS A 565 -5.17 -5.43 37.67
CA CYS A 565 -6.23 -4.72 36.94
C CYS A 565 -6.96 -3.79 37.91
N PHE A 566 -6.96 -2.51 37.67
CA PHE A 566 -7.65 -1.55 38.53
C PHE A 566 -8.33 -0.45 37.71
N ALA A 567 -9.39 0.13 38.28
CA ALA A 567 -10.13 1.28 37.72
C ALA A 567 -10.65 1.06 36.27
N ASN A 568 -10.96 -0.17 35.87
CA ASN A 568 -11.58 -0.42 34.56
C ASN A 568 -13.09 -0.15 34.60
N SER A 569 -13.62 0.46 33.54
CA SER A 569 -15.06 0.63 33.33
C SER A 569 -15.49 -0.25 32.15
N VAL A 570 -16.45 -1.13 32.39
CA VAL A 570 -16.97 -2.06 31.39
C VAL A 570 -18.48 -1.96 31.27
N ASP A 571 -18.98 -1.66 30.06
CA ASP A 571 -20.42 -1.61 29.76
C ASP A 571 -20.71 -2.46 28.51
N ILE A 572 -21.25 -3.66 28.75
CA ILE A 572 -21.52 -4.63 27.68
C ILE A 572 -22.98 -5.03 27.66
N THR A 573 -23.60 -4.96 26.50
CA THR A 573 -24.94 -5.50 26.22
C THR A 573 -24.81 -6.74 25.34
N ALA A 574 -25.25 -7.90 25.84
CA ALA A 574 -25.24 -9.14 25.09
C ALA A 574 -26.64 -9.75 24.97
N LYS A 575 -27.07 -10.11 23.78
CA LYS A 575 -28.37 -10.70 23.48
C LYS A 575 -28.22 -12.11 22.90
N GLY A 576 -29.24 -12.94 23.09
CA GLY A 576 -29.26 -14.28 22.54
C GLY A 576 -28.16 -15.19 23.08
N LEU A 577 -27.87 -15.12 24.38
CA LEU A 577 -26.85 -15.96 25.02
C LEU A 577 -27.33 -17.41 25.16
N SER A 578 -26.43 -18.36 24.89
CA SER A 578 -26.65 -19.77 25.24
C SER A 578 -26.65 -19.96 26.75
N SER A 579 -27.33 -21.02 27.23
CA SER A 579 -27.57 -21.30 28.67
C SER A 579 -26.30 -21.50 29.50
N ASP A 580 -25.19 -21.85 28.87
CA ASP A 580 -23.90 -22.13 29.49
C ASP A 580 -22.87 -21.01 29.32
N CYS A 581 -23.29 -19.85 28.81
CA CYS A 581 -22.43 -18.66 28.74
C CYS A 581 -22.18 -18.10 30.15
N THR A 582 -20.96 -17.66 30.39
CA THR A 582 -20.56 -17.01 31.63
C THR A 582 -20.43 -15.52 31.47
N GLY A 583 -20.88 -14.71 32.43
CA GLY A 583 -20.75 -13.26 32.37
C GLY A 583 -19.32 -12.80 32.66
N PHE A 584 -18.73 -13.38 33.65
CA PHE A 584 -17.39 -13.05 34.13
C PHE A 584 -16.62 -14.31 34.49
N ASN A 585 -15.42 -14.44 33.93
CA ASN A 585 -14.50 -15.53 34.28
C ASN A 585 -13.16 -14.91 34.67
N SER A 586 -12.92 -14.77 35.98
CA SER A 586 -11.70 -14.20 36.53
C SER A 586 -10.70 -15.28 36.91
N ILE A 587 -9.46 -15.06 36.44
CA ILE A 587 -8.32 -15.90 36.85
C ILE A 587 -7.38 -15.00 37.67
N GLY A 588 -7.82 -14.52 38.83
CA GLY A 588 -6.98 -13.69 39.68
C GLY A 588 -7.72 -12.57 40.42
N THR A 589 -7.01 -11.58 40.94
CA THR A 589 -7.58 -10.44 41.66
C THR A 589 -7.71 -9.25 40.70
N CYS A 590 -8.91 -8.96 40.22
CA CYS A 590 -9.21 -7.76 39.42
C CYS A 590 -10.11 -6.81 40.22
N ALA A 591 -9.79 -5.54 40.22
CA ALA A 591 -10.59 -4.46 40.76
C ALA A 591 -11.11 -3.57 39.62
N SER A 592 -12.03 -4.10 38.82
CA SER A 592 -12.79 -3.29 37.87
C SER A 592 -13.82 -2.46 38.61
N GLU A 593 -13.80 -1.14 38.52
CA GLU A 593 -14.62 -0.27 39.38
C GLU A 593 -16.07 -0.14 38.91
N ASN A 594 -16.32 -0.21 37.61
CA ASN A 594 -17.65 -0.04 37.04
C ASN A 594 -17.92 -1.13 35.97
N ILE A 595 -18.68 -2.14 36.33
CA ILE A 595 -19.08 -3.17 35.37
C ILE A 595 -20.61 -3.17 35.24
N ARG A 596 -21.07 -2.90 34.03
CA ARG A 596 -22.46 -2.97 33.64
C ARG A 596 -22.64 -4.03 32.57
N LEU A 597 -23.36 -5.08 32.88
CA LEU A 597 -23.71 -6.15 31.96
C LEU A 597 -25.21 -6.19 31.76
N ILE A 598 -25.67 -6.04 30.52
CA ILE A 598 -27.07 -6.20 30.15
C ILE A 598 -27.16 -7.44 29.27
N THR A 599 -27.91 -8.46 29.72
CA THR A 599 -27.98 -9.73 29.03
C THR A 599 -29.41 -10.18 28.79
N SER A 600 -29.64 -10.86 27.67
CA SER A 600 -30.90 -11.55 27.39
C SER A 600 -30.60 -12.89 26.71
N GLY A 601 -31.09 -13.96 27.25
CA GLY A 601 -30.93 -15.32 26.72
C GLY A 601 -32.09 -15.76 25.84
N ALA A 602 -31.87 -16.76 25.01
CA ALA A 602 -32.92 -17.39 24.19
C ALA A 602 -33.97 -18.12 25.08
N ASN A 603 -33.55 -18.62 26.26
CA ASN A 603 -34.38 -19.38 27.22
C ASN A 603 -34.49 -18.72 28.60
N GLY A 604 -34.05 -17.47 28.76
CA GLY A 604 -34.16 -16.75 30.02
C GLY A 604 -33.14 -17.09 31.11
N TYR A 605 -32.24 -18.02 30.89
CA TYR A 605 -31.27 -18.47 31.87
C TYR A 605 -29.85 -18.24 31.42
N ASN A 606 -29.13 -17.33 32.06
CA ASN A 606 -27.71 -17.15 31.86
C ASN A 606 -26.96 -17.25 33.18
N ARG A 607 -25.90 -18.06 33.17
CA ARG A 607 -25.05 -18.22 34.34
C ARG A 607 -23.82 -17.34 34.22
N PHE A 608 -23.62 -16.44 35.15
CA PHE A 608 -22.46 -15.59 35.27
C PHE A 608 -21.52 -16.13 36.34
N LEU A 609 -20.31 -16.51 35.93
CA LEU A 609 -19.27 -16.95 36.86
C LEU A 609 -18.33 -15.77 37.11
N GLY A 610 -18.25 -15.27 38.33
CA GLY A 610 -17.33 -14.23 38.76
C GLY A 610 -17.03 -14.39 40.24
N ASP A 611 -15.84 -14.80 40.59
CA ASP A 611 -15.37 -14.79 41.94
C ASP A 611 -14.37 -13.65 42.14
N ARG A 612 -14.53 -12.89 43.25
CA ARG A 612 -13.52 -12.00 43.84
C ARG A 612 -13.67 -10.52 43.74
N MET A 613 -14.86 -9.99 43.64
CA MET A 613 -15.07 -8.58 43.96
C MET A 613 -14.95 -8.29 45.47
N ALA A 614 -15.15 -9.30 46.31
CA ALA A 614 -15.12 -9.16 47.76
C ALA A 614 -13.74 -9.07 48.40
N ALA A 615 -12.67 -9.43 47.72
CA ALA A 615 -11.32 -9.50 48.31
C ALA A 615 -10.53 -8.18 48.36
N LEU A 616 -11.00 -7.16 47.65
CA LEU A 616 -10.33 -5.87 47.59
C LEU A 616 -11.28 -4.81 48.12
N ASN A 617 -11.17 -4.37 49.31
CA ASN A 617 -11.86 -3.31 50.03
C ASN A 617 -12.22 -2.01 49.20
N ARG A 618 -12.71 -2.17 47.98
CA ARG A 618 -13.12 -1.13 47.10
C ARG A 618 -14.57 -1.27 46.71
N THR A 619 -15.31 -0.19 46.76
CA THR A 619 -16.70 -0.07 46.35
C THR A 619 -16.78 -0.24 44.82
N CYS A 620 -17.07 -1.42 44.33
CA CYS A 620 -17.42 -1.65 42.93
C CYS A 620 -18.93 -1.54 42.77
N THR A 621 -19.37 -0.70 41.84
CA THR A 621 -20.77 -0.60 41.46
C THR A 621 -21.06 -1.57 40.33
N TRP A 622 -21.79 -2.62 40.64
CA TRP A 622 -22.30 -3.54 39.64
C TRP A 622 -23.73 -3.14 39.27
N THR A 623 -24.00 -2.96 38.03
CA THR A 623 -25.36 -2.87 37.52
C THR A 623 -25.58 -4.01 36.54
N ILE A 624 -26.21 -5.08 37.00
CA ILE A 624 -26.60 -6.20 36.15
C ILE A 624 -28.09 -6.06 35.87
N MET A 625 -28.45 -5.76 34.64
CA MET A 625 -29.84 -5.81 34.19
C MET A 625 -30.03 -7.12 33.43
N ALA A 626 -30.42 -8.14 34.14
CA ALA A 626 -30.68 -9.44 33.55
C ALA A 626 -32.16 -9.70 33.43
N THR A 627 -32.60 -10.45 32.44
CA THR A 627 -33.93 -11.04 32.41
C THR A 627 -34.03 -12.14 33.45
N VAL A 628 -35.24 -12.38 33.97
CA VAL A 628 -35.56 -13.38 35.01
C VAL A 628 -34.84 -14.70 34.75
N GLY A 629 -34.18 -15.23 35.77
CA GLY A 629 -33.50 -16.52 35.72
C GLY A 629 -31.97 -16.50 35.50
N ASN A 630 -31.34 -15.34 35.37
CA ASN A 630 -29.90 -15.23 35.27
C ASN A 630 -29.19 -15.41 36.61
N SER A 631 -28.00 -15.98 36.59
CA SER A 631 -27.16 -16.14 37.79
C SER A 631 -25.70 -15.80 37.49
N ILE A 632 -25.03 -15.27 38.51
CA ILE A 632 -23.58 -15.05 38.50
C ILE A 632 -22.97 -15.91 39.60
N ASN A 633 -22.01 -16.77 39.25
CA ASN A 633 -21.42 -17.74 40.18
C ASN A 633 -22.45 -18.60 40.93
N GLY A 634 -23.55 -18.91 40.26
CA GLY A 634 -24.66 -19.62 40.89
C GLY A 634 -25.53 -18.74 41.82
N LYS A 635 -25.23 -17.42 41.90
CA LYS A 635 -26.01 -16.43 42.60
C LYS A 635 -27.01 -15.75 41.67
N SER A 636 -28.23 -15.54 42.15
CA SER A 636 -29.29 -14.92 41.35
C SER A 636 -28.96 -13.49 40.97
N THR A 637 -29.25 -13.12 39.71
CA THR A 637 -29.30 -11.70 39.25
C THR A 637 -30.69 -11.13 39.41
N ASP A 638 -31.67 -11.95 39.79
CA ASP A 638 -32.99 -11.49 40.14
C ASP A 638 -32.88 -10.65 41.41
N ASP A 639 -33.45 -9.51 41.38
CA ASP A 639 -33.41 -8.56 42.47
C ASP A 639 -34.53 -8.79 43.51
N TYR A 640 -35.20 -9.93 43.43
CA TYR A 640 -36.23 -10.27 44.38
C TYR A 640 -36.16 -11.76 44.87
N ILE A 641 -36.68 -12.00 46.06
CA ILE A 641 -36.81 -13.30 46.69
C ILE A 641 -38.25 -13.54 47.07
N GLU A 642 -38.78 -14.71 46.77
CA GLU A 642 -40.03 -15.21 47.35
C GLU A 642 -39.69 -16.14 48.50
N TRP A 643 -40.20 -15.83 49.70
CA TRP A 643 -40.03 -16.64 50.87
C TRP A 643 -41.41 -17.12 51.38
N ASN A 644 -41.52 -18.42 51.48
CA ASN A 644 -42.73 -19.04 52.05
C ASN A 644 -42.70 -18.92 53.57
N MET A 645 -43.58 -18.13 54.10
CA MET A 645 -43.73 -17.92 55.53
C MET A 645 -44.33 -19.14 56.16
N PRO A 646 -43.78 -19.64 57.31
CA PRO A 646 -44.44 -20.72 58.04
C PRO A 646 -45.78 -20.27 58.62
N ASN A 647 -46.73 -21.19 58.69
CA ASN A 647 -48.01 -20.92 59.31
C ASN A 647 -47.83 -20.75 60.84
N PRO A 648 -48.34 -19.66 61.41
CA PRO A 648 -48.25 -19.45 62.85
C PRO A 648 -49.10 -20.46 63.63
N THR A 649 -48.53 -20.94 64.73
CA THR A 649 -49.23 -21.85 65.66
C THR A 649 -49.86 -21.11 66.81
N GLY A 650 -49.58 -19.85 67.00
CA GLY A 650 -50.09 -18.99 68.06
C GLY A 650 -49.65 -17.53 67.87
N SER A 651 -49.84 -16.72 68.92
CA SER A 651 -49.22 -15.39 68.96
C SER A 651 -47.70 -15.57 69.17
N GLU A 652 -46.91 -15.23 68.16
CA GLU A 652 -45.49 -15.50 68.17
C GLU A 652 -44.69 -14.44 67.49
N SER A 653 -43.51 -14.13 68.02
CA SER A 653 -42.50 -13.30 67.40
C SER A 653 -41.41 -14.20 66.87
N ASN A 654 -41.07 -14.04 65.57
CA ASN A 654 -40.10 -14.89 64.94
C ASN A 654 -38.96 -14.05 64.39
N GLU A 655 -37.73 -14.52 64.50
CA GLU A 655 -36.54 -14.07 63.81
C GLU A 655 -36.09 -15.24 62.92
N VAL A 656 -35.98 -14.93 61.63
CA VAL A 656 -35.65 -15.94 60.63
C VAL A 656 -34.56 -15.38 59.67
N ASP A 657 -33.58 -16.22 59.40
CA ASP A 657 -32.60 -15.94 58.38
C ASP A 657 -33.19 -16.33 57.02
N ILE A 658 -33.31 -15.33 56.13
CA ILE A 658 -33.71 -15.52 54.75
C ILE A 658 -32.44 -15.76 53.94
N GLU A 659 -32.29 -16.96 53.48
CA GLU A 659 -31.18 -17.29 52.58
C GLU A 659 -31.39 -16.57 51.23
N HIS A 660 -30.32 -16.04 50.73
CA HIS A 660 -30.32 -15.41 49.41
C HIS A 660 -29.09 -15.85 48.62
N ASN A 661 -29.22 -15.68 47.34
CA ASN A 661 -28.18 -16.00 46.37
C ASN A 661 -27.72 -14.77 45.60
N PHE A 662 -27.69 -13.60 46.28
CA PHE A 662 -27.27 -12.36 45.67
C PHE A 662 -25.77 -12.31 45.46
N LEU A 663 -25.36 -11.42 44.54
CA LEU A 663 -23.96 -11.24 44.19
C LEU A 663 -23.08 -10.68 45.30
N TYR A 664 -23.68 -10.00 46.25
CA TYR A 664 -22.99 -9.30 47.35
C TYR A 664 -23.85 -9.26 48.59
N ALA A 665 -23.26 -8.99 49.73
CA ALA A 665 -23.99 -8.74 50.97
C ALA A 665 -24.72 -7.39 50.88
N PRO A 666 -26.06 -7.37 50.82
CA PRO A 666 -26.79 -6.13 50.76
C PRO A 666 -26.75 -5.41 52.12
N THR A 667 -26.81 -4.08 52.10
CA THR A 667 -27.05 -3.34 53.33
C THR A 667 -28.55 -3.43 53.71
N PRO A 668 -28.92 -3.29 55.00
CA PRO A 668 -30.31 -3.37 55.39
C PRO A 668 -31.24 -2.42 54.62
N ASN A 669 -30.74 -1.25 54.28
CA ASN A 669 -31.48 -0.23 53.54
C ASN A 669 -31.71 -0.54 52.04
N GLN A 670 -30.97 -1.52 51.52
CA GLN A 670 -31.15 -1.97 50.14
C GLN A 670 -32.19 -3.09 50.03
N ILE A 671 -32.59 -3.70 51.14
CA ILE A 671 -33.60 -4.74 51.15
C ILE A 671 -34.96 -4.14 51.42
N ALA A 672 -35.85 -4.28 50.46
CA ALA A 672 -37.23 -3.81 50.57
C ALA A 672 -38.19 -4.99 50.60
N VAL A 673 -39.13 -4.95 51.48
CA VAL A 673 -40.31 -5.83 51.45
C VAL A 673 -41.24 -5.28 50.40
N LEU A 674 -41.41 -5.97 49.29
CA LEU A 674 -42.29 -5.54 48.21
C LEU A 674 -43.77 -5.73 48.48
N GLY A 675 -44.07 -6.79 49.23
CA GLY A 675 -45.42 -7.15 49.54
C GLY A 675 -45.59 -8.65 49.80
N PHE A 676 -46.84 -9.08 49.86
CA PHE A 676 -47.23 -10.44 50.13
C PHE A 676 -48.04 -11.01 48.96
N ARG A 677 -47.71 -12.22 48.55
CA ARG A 677 -48.55 -12.99 47.63
C ARG A 677 -49.33 -14.03 48.42
N GLN A 678 -50.65 -13.99 48.35
CA GLN A 678 -51.51 -14.98 48.98
C GLN A 678 -51.47 -16.27 48.16
N PRO A 679 -51.19 -17.42 48.78
CA PRO A 679 -51.41 -18.72 48.17
C PRO A 679 -52.93 -18.95 47.98
N ALA A 680 -53.30 -19.97 47.21
CA ALA A 680 -54.68 -20.29 47.00
C ALA A 680 -55.39 -20.57 48.33
N GLY A 681 -56.30 -19.71 48.73
CA GLY A 681 -56.97 -19.58 49.98
C GLY A 681 -56.51 -18.42 50.82
N SER A 682 -57.46 -17.68 51.44
CA SER A 682 -57.10 -16.51 52.24
C SER A 682 -56.68 -16.93 53.66
N ALA A 683 -55.67 -16.26 54.16
CA ALA A 683 -55.29 -16.41 55.60
C ALA A 683 -56.29 -15.64 56.48
N GLU A 684 -56.95 -16.32 57.35
CA GLU A 684 -57.91 -15.72 58.28
C GLU A 684 -57.47 -15.99 59.72
N GLY A 685 -57.80 -15.09 60.63
CA GLY A 685 -57.74 -15.28 62.08
C GLY A 685 -56.49 -14.72 62.76
N ALA A 686 -55.46 -14.25 62.02
CA ALA A 686 -54.28 -13.61 62.57
C ALA A 686 -53.85 -12.38 61.80
N THR A 687 -53.20 -11.41 62.47
CA THR A 687 -52.55 -10.27 61.87
C THR A 687 -51.06 -10.38 61.95
N LEU A 688 -50.38 -10.01 60.85
CA LEU A 688 -48.93 -9.97 60.70
C LEU A 688 -48.42 -8.55 60.93
N SER A 689 -47.42 -8.36 61.80
CA SER A 689 -46.73 -7.11 61.96
C SER A 689 -45.92 -6.78 60.72
N PRO A 690 -45.54 -5.51 60.53
CA PRO A 690 -44.53 -5.17 59.53
C PRO A 690 -43.27 -6.03 59.68
N ILE A 691 -42.71 -6.49 58.58
CA ILE A 691 -41.47 -7.23 58.57
C ILE A 691 -40.29 -6.25 58.67
N GLU A 692 -39.43 -6.46 59.63
CA GLU A 692 -38.24 -5.67 59.89
C GLU A 692 -37.00 -6.42 59.45
N ILE A 693 -36.10 -5.75 58.75
CA ILE A 693 -34.74 -6.27 58.46
C ILE A 693 -33.88 -5.95 59.71
N ILE A 694 -33.32 -6.96 60.33
CA ILE A 694 -32.53 -6.81 61.55
C ILE A 694 -31.09 -7.31 61.35
N GLY A 695 -30.15 -6.66 62.05
CA GLY A 695 -28.73 -7.00 61.97
C GLY A 695 -28.08 -6.57 60.65
N THR A 696 -26.88 -7.08 60.43
CA THR A 696 -26.13 -6.84 59.21
C THR A 696 -26.27 -8.04 58.26
N PRO A 697 -26.82 -7.88 57.06
CA PRO A 697 -26.89 -8.94 56.06
C PRO A 697 -25.50 -9.52 55.75
N SER A 698 -25.46 -10.82 55.50
CA SER A 698 -24.28 -11.52 55.03
C SER A 698 -24.28 -11.67 53.51
N GLU A 699 -23.28 -12.31 52.95
CA GLU A 699 -23.23 -12.68 51.51
C GLU A 699 -24.22 -13.79 51.13
N SER A 700 -24.85 -14.44 52.11
CA SER A 700 -25.74 -15.60 51.90
C SER A 700 -27.11 -15.47 52.55
N SER A 701 -27.28 -14.54 53.49
CA SER A 701 -28.55 -14.40 54.24
C SER A 701 -28.71 -12.99 54.81
N PHE A 702 -29.96 -12.62 55.04
CA PHE A 702 -30.36 -11.49 55.89
C PHE A 702 -31.40 -11.93 56.87
N ARG A 703 -31.41 -11.33 58.04
CA ARG A 703 -32.32 -11.68 59.11
C ARG A 703 -33.52 -10.74 59.14
N ILE A 704 -34.71 -11.34 59.28
CA ILE A 704 -35.98 -10.61 59.44
C ILE A 704 -36.57 -10.91 60.80
N ARG A 705 -37.35 -9.96 61.28
CA ARG A 705 -38.22 -10.09 62.46
C ARG A 705 -39.65 -9.79 62.06
N TYR A 706 -40.59 -10.62 62.53
CA TYR A 706 -42.02 -10.42 62.38
C TYR A 706 -42.78 -10.99 63.53
N HIS A 707 -44.07 -10.56 63.72
CA HIS A 707 -44.93 -11.06 64.80
C HIS A 707 -46.32 -11.40 64.26
N TRP A 708 -46.79 -12.57 64.64
CA TRP A 708 -48.18 -12.99 64.44
C TRP A 708 -49.00 -12.75 65.71
N SER A 709 -50.24 -12.22 65.56
CA SER A 709 -51.16 -12.03 66.68
C SER A 709 -51.86 -13.28 67.18
N GLY A 710 -51.79 -14.37 66.44
CA GLY A 710 -52.41 -15.66 66.76
C GLY A 710 -52.27 -16.67 65.61
N PRO A 711 -52.83 -17.87 65.78
CA PRO A 711 -52.81 -18.90 64.74
C PRO A 711 -53.74 -18.51 63.60
N LEU A 712 -53.45 -18.97 62.36
CA LEU A 712 -54.38 -18.85 61.27
C LEU A 712 -55.55 -19.81 61.47
N SER A 713 -56.77 -19.32 61.30
CA SER A 713 -57.97 -20.15 61.43
C SER A 713 -58.29 -20.95 60.18
N SER A 714 -57.76 -20.48 59.01
CA SER A 714 -57.84 -21.14 57.71
C SER A 714 -56.78 -20.63 56.78
N GLY A 715 -56.48 -21.38 55.74
CA GLY A 715 -55.53 -21.04 54.71
C GLY A 715 -54.06 -21.20 55.08
N SER A 716 -53.17 -20.72 54.23
CA SER A 716 -51.73 -20.74 54.43
C SER A 716 -51.16 -19.33 54.60
N ALA A 717 -50.02 -19.21 55.31
CA ALA A 717 -49.31 -17.98 55.46
C ALA A 717 -48.91 -17.40 54.07
N PRO A 718 -48.84 -16.10 53.96
CA PRO A 718 -48.50 -15.45 52.69
C PRO A 718 -47.05 -15.73 52.29
N ILE A 719 -46.78 -15.64 51.01
CA ILE A 719 -45.43 -15.64 50.46
C ILE A 719 -44.95 -14.18 50.50
N VAL A 720 -43.83 -13.98 51.18
CA VAL A 720 -43.22 -12.65 51.29
C VAL A 720 -42.26 -12.43 50.14
N MET A 721 -42.36 -11.27 49.51
CA MET A 721 -41.47 -10.88 48.42
C MET A 721 -40.53 -9.78 48.91
N PHE A 722 -39.24 -10.05 48.78
CA PHE A 722 -38.19 -9.08 49.07
C PHE A 722 -37.49 -8.65 47.77
N ARG A 723 -37.11 -7.39 47.70
CA ARG A 723 -36.31 -6.85 46.61
C ARG A 723 -35.09 -6.13 47.16
N ILE A 724 -33.95 -6.24 46.43
CA ILE A 724 -32.78 -5.44 46.68
C ILE A 724 -32.79 -4.25 45.70
N ARG A 725 -32.51 -3.07 46.20
CA ARG A 725 -32.43 -1.83 45.44
C ARG A 725 -31.00 -1.47 45.09
#